data_b6e628132796a54e415869f4f525a70f
#
_entry.id   b6e628132796a54e415869f4f525a70f
#
_cell.length_a   1.000
_cell.length_b   1.000
_cell.length_c   1.000
_cell.angle_alpha   90.00
_cell.angle_beta   90.00
_cell.angle_gamma   90.00
#
_symmetry.space_group_name_H-M   'P 1'
#
loop_
_entity.id
_entity.type
_entity.pdbx_description
1 polymer ?
#
loop_
_entity_poly.entity_id
_entity_poly.type
_entity_poly.pdbx_seq_one_letter_code
_entity_poly.pdbx_strand_id
1 'polypeptide(L)'
;MSTRIARKHPMESQMIRLFALLTVLLFSTLTLAAQIPEKSPNDDNQYRFLELENGLKVILVSDKEADKAAASMNVAVGSGDDPEDREGLSHFLEHMLFLGTEKYPAPGEYQQFIKSHGGQHNAFTAFQDTNYFFDIQAEFLKPALDRFAQQFAAPLFTAELVDRERNAVHSEFSAKQKEDGRRFYSVKKAVSNPEHAFSQFAVGNLTTLENTDDNPLRPDLIEFWKQHYSANLMSLAVYGPQPLDDLEAMVRGRFDTIENRNLEPKRHMASIYTPDALPAKVTAEALKDVRSLSLTFPIPSQEDNYRTKPANYVANLLGHEGPGSLFDVLKRAGLAESLSAGLGMDTGENATLEISISLTPEGLSRHEEILPLVFNYIEKIRQKGISEQRFLEMQNLARIDFRFREQGSPLHEAMRLASQLMDYPPEDLLRAPWLVERYAPEQYREILNRLTPENVLAFVLSPDPGLENPNRTNWYEAAWTREALDPKALTTPQLPELAAQLQLPSTNPFVPEDLEMVPGPTMAKPLLLGSAQGMEIWFARDTRFDTPKANVFISLRTPAARASARSNVLTQLLVDSINANLNAWAYSASLAGLDYSVYPHLRGITVRVGGYNDKLHTLMNRILLQVASPELTRQRFDIARQNLIDGLQNKAKDRPVEQTSEFVQTSLIEGAWSTDDKLRAAREVTFEELLSFSEAAFSQVDPVMMAHGNLTEASALNLAWQIEAFVLRNTENTRVERSQVRQLPERETEVSLTVDHPDTGYTLYMQGDNTSFEERARFQLLAQIISSPFYEEIRTTRQIGYIVYATPYEMLETPALAFVVQSPSASQTEIDQAVAAFSAEFANTLAGLTDERLNQEKQAVISKLLEQDRQLGEISSRYWREIDRGAERFDSRERLAEAVKNVSLKTLLDTFRKAVLEREQSLRVVTGGNGLQADRALGKLTELPPVPAG
;
A
#
# COMPACT_ATOMS: atom_id res chain seq x y z
N MET A 1 -86.86 -39.56 20.42
CA MET A 1 -86.06 -38.76 21.34
C MET A 1 -85.02 -37.94 20.51
N SER A 2 -85.12 -36.67 20.67
CA SER A 2 -84.60 -35.64 19.74
C SER A 2 -83.12 -35.37 19.89
N THR A 3 -82.38 -35.44 18.78
CA THR A 3 -80.99 -35.03 18.66
C THR A 3 -80.92 -33.60 18.10
N ARG A 4 -80.47 -32.64 18.92
CA ARG A 4 -80.19 -31.24 18.49
C ARG A 4 -78.83 -31.16 17.85
N ILE A 5 -78.80 -30.84 16.57
CA ILE A 5 -77.60 -30.41 15.83
C ILE A 5 -77.40 -28.94 16.10
N ALA A 6 -76.25 -28.57 16.70
CA ALA A 6 -75.81 -27.17 16.88
C ALA A 6 -75.19 -26.62 15.57
N ARG A 7 -75.80 -25.59 15.00
CA ARG A 7 -75.28 -24.81 13.89
C ARG A 7 -74.10 -23.92 14.38
N LYS A 8 -72.93 -24.20 13.91
CA LYS A 8 -71.79 -23.26 14.08
C LYS A 8 -71.98 -22.00 13.21
N HIS A 9 -71.80 -20.82 13.81
CA HIS A 9 -71.98 -19.54 13.17
C HIS A 9 -70.87 -19.27 12.14
N PRO A 10 -71.17 -18.69 10.96
CA PRO A 10 -70.17 -18.38 9.89
C PRO A 10 -69.25 -17.21 10.23
N MET A 11 -69.46 -16.48 11.31
CA MET A 11 -68.65 -15.33 11.73
C MET A 11 -67.28 -15.70 12.29
N GLU A 12 -67.10 -16.86 12.92
CA GLU A 12 -65.72 -17.25 13.43
C GLU A 12 -64.74 -17.62 12.30
N SER A 13 -65.17 -18.14 11.18
CA SER A 13 -64.29 -18.49 10.05
C SER A 13 -63.82 -17.26 9.26
N GLN A 14 -64.63 -16.19 9.27
CA GLN A 14 -64.20 -14.91 8.65
C GLN A 14 -63.21 -14.12 9.53
N MET A 15 -63.36 -14.13 10.84
CA MET A 15 -62.42 -13.54 11.80
C MET A 15 -61.05 -14.24 11.76
N ILE A 16 -61.01 -15.59 11.70
CA ILE A 16 -59.74 -16.35 11.61
C ILE A 16 -59.03 -16.09 10.28
N ARG A 17 -59.76 -15.91 9.18
CA ARG A 17 -59.17 -15.54 7.87
C ARG A 17 -58.69 -14.11 7.83
N LEU A 18 -59.40 -13.18 8.49
CA LEU A 18 -58.95 -11.79 8.61
C LEU A 18 -57.71 -11.65 9.50
N PHE A 19 -57.68 -12.41 10.61
CA PHE A 19 -56.50 -12.47 11.48
C PHE A 19 -55.26 -13.10 10.78
N ALA A 20 -55.46 -14.17 10.02
CA ALA A 20 -54.41 -14.79 9.23
C ALA A 20 -53.90 -13.88 8.09
N LEU A 21 -54.79 -13.11 7.42
CA LEU A 21 -54.39 -12.10 6.43
C LEU A 21 -53.68 -10.92 7.07
N LEU A 22 -54.11 -10.43 8.23
CA LEU A 22 -53.42 -9.38 8.97
C LEU A 22 -52.05 -9.83 9.50
N THR A 23 -51.93 -11.09 9.93
CA THR A 23 -50.64 -11.63 10.39
C THR A 23 -49.68 -11.85 9.23
N VAL A 24 -50.12 -12.25 8.05
CA VAL A 24 -49.32 -12.35 6.83
C VAL A 24 -48.93 -10.96 6.31
N LEU A 25 -49.82 -9.96 6.36
CA LEU A 25 -49.50 -8.57 6.03
C LEU A 25 -48.54 -7.92 7.05
N LEU A 26 -48.64 -8.22 8.34
CA LEU A 26 -47.69 -7.78 9.35
C LEU A 26 -46.31 -8.48 9.20
N PHE A 27 -46.29 -9.75 8.82
CA PHE A 27 -45.02 -10.46 8.52
C PHE A 27 -44.38 -9.97 7.20
N SER A 28 -45.16 -9.60 6.18
CA SER A 28 -44.61 -9.04 4.92
C SER A 28 -44.19 -7.58 5.04
N THR A 29 -44.64 -6.83 6.06
CA THR A 29 -44.12 -5.46 6.34
C THR A 29 -42.91 -5.46 7.28
N LEU A 30 -42.65 -6.57 7.98
CA LEU A 30 -41.43 -6.72 8.80
C LEU A 30 -40.17 -7.14 8.00
N THR A 31 -40.32 -7.52 6.72
CA THR A 31 -39.20 -7.90 5.85
C THR A 31 -38.69 -6.79 4.93
N LEU A 32 -39.22 -5.57 5.06
CA LEU A 32 -38.71 -4.38 4.35
C LEU A 32 -38.16 -3.30 5.31
N ALA A 33 -37.71 -3.66 6.48
CA ALA A 33 -36.78 -2.81 7.20
C ALA A 33 -35.48 -2.87 6.39
N ALA A 34 -35.12 -1.78 5.71
CA ALA A 34 -33.83 -1.66 5.05
C ALA A 34 -32.76 -2.13 6.05
N GLN A 35 -32.01 -3.18 5.71
CA GLN A 35 -30.90 -3.67 6.53
C GLN A 35 -29.86 -2.57 6.54
N ILE A 36 -29.87 -1.72 7.57
CA ILE A 36 -28.89 -0.64 7.74
C ILE A 36 -27.68 -1.26 8.40
N PRO A 37 -26.49 -1.18 7.79
CA PRO A 37 -25.27 -1.67 8.40
C PRO A 37 -25.02 -1.05 9.77
N GLU A 38 -24.58 -1.87 10.74
CA GLU A 38 -24.17 -1.36 12.06
C GLU A 38 -22.86 -0.59 11.92
N LYS A 39 -22.89 0.72 12.19
CA LYS A 39 -21.76 1.63 12.04
C LYS A 39 -21.15 2.01 13.39
N SER A 40 -19.89 2.48 13.34
CA SER A 40 -19.22 3.07 14.51
C SER A 40 -20.03 4.28 15.05
N PRO A 41 -20.07 4.50 16.36
CA PRO A 41 -20.64 5.72 16.93
C PRO A 41 -20.01 7.02 16.40
N ASN A 42 -18.75 6.98 15.94
CA ASN A 42 -18.00 8.12 15.38
C ASN A 42 -18.18 8.25 13.86
N ASP A 43 -19.03 7.45 13.24
CA ASP A 43 -19.31 7.50 11.82
C ASP A 43 -20.59 8.29 11.54
N ASP A 44 -20.47 9.48 10.99
CA ASP A 44 -21.59 10.37 10.67
C ASP A 44 -22.22 10.08 9.30
N ASN A 45 -21.62 9.21 8.48
CA ASN A 45 -22.15 8.87 7.17
C ASN A 45 -23.49 8.17 7.24
N GLN A 46 -24.27 8.33 6.17
CA GLN A 46 -25.53 7.60 5.97
C GLN A 46 -25.31 6.48 4.96
N TYR A 47 -25.92 5.33 5.22
CA TYR A 47 -25.77 4.13 4.42
C TYR A 47 -27.13 3.60 3.98
N ARG A 48 -27.17 3.05 2.75
CA ARG A 48 -28.34 2.35 2.21
C ARG A 48 -27.89 1.14 1.41
N PHE A 49 -28.30 -0.03 1.83
CA PHE A 49 -28.18 -1.25 1.03
C PHE A 49 -29.38 -1.37 0.09
N LEU A 50 -29.12 -1.79 -1.16
CA LEU A 50 -30.09 -2.07 -2.19
C LEU A 50 -29.74 -3.37 -2.89
N GLU A 51 -30.76 -4.10 -3.31
CA GLU A 51 -30.64 -5.13 -4.34
C GLU A 51 -31.49 -4.66 -5.53
N LEU A 52 -30.86 -4.52 -6.69
CA LEU A 52 -31.55 -4.08 -7.90
C LEU A 52 -32.38 -5.22 -8.49
N GLU A 53 -33.30 -4.90 -9.40
CA GLU A 53 -34.15 -5.92 -10.03
C GLU A 53 -33.37 -6.99 -10.81
N ASN A 54 -32.19 -6.64 -11.28
CA ASN A 54 -31.25 -7.57 -11.95
C ASN A 54 -30.37 -8.36 -10.94
N GLY A 55 -30.57 -8.24 -9.62
CA GLY A 55 -29.82 -8.96 -8.62
C GLY A 55 -28.47 -8.35 -8.25
N LEU A 56 -28.10 -7.18 -8.81
CA LEU A 56 -26.91 -6.45 -8.41
C LEU A 56 -27.05 -5.92 -6.98
N LYS A 57 -26.11 -6.26 -6.11
CA LYS A 57 -26.04 -5.74 -4.75
C LYS A 57 -25.39 -4.35 -4.75
N VAL A 58 -25.98 -3.39 -4.05
CA VAL A 58 -25.48 -2.02 -4.02
C VAL A 58 -25.43 -1.48 -2.59
N ILE A 59 -24.34 -0.85 -2.22
CA ILE A 59 -24.21 -0.02 -1.02
C ILE A 59 -24.00 1.44 -1.41
N LEU A 60 -24.85 2.32 -0.91
CA LEU A 60 -24.75 3.77 -1.08
C LEU A 60 -24.24 4.41 0.20
N VAL A 61 -23.29 5.33 0.07
CA VAL A 61 -22.71 6.09 1.18
C VAL A 61 -22.87 7.58 0.90
N SER A 62 -23.62 8.25 1.78
CA SER A 62 -23.78 9.70 1.76
C SER A 62 -22.94 10.33 2.86
N ASP A 63 -21.86 10.99 2.46
CA ASP A 63 -20.94 11.74 3.30
C ASP A 63 -20.97 13.22 2.91
N LYS A 64 -21.65 14.04 3.71
CA LYS A 64 -21.85 15.45 3.41
C LYS A 64 -20.56 16.28 3.34
N GLU A 65 -19.49 15.76 3.92
CA GLU A 65 -18.20 16.42 3.96
C GLU A 65 -17.27 15.96 2.83
N ALA A 66 -17.70 14.99 2.01
CA ALA A 66 -16.88 14.51 0.90
C ALA A 66 -16.73 15.59 -0.19
N ASP A 67 -15.50 15.93 -0.50
CA ASP A 67 -15.11 16.81 -1.62
C ASP A 67 -15.06 16.05 -2.96
N LYS A 68 -14.82 14.73 -2.91
CA LYS A 68 -14.86 13.80 -4.04
C LYS A 68 -15.98 12.79 -3.88
N ALA A 69 -16.38 12.21 -4.99
CA ALA A 69 -17.21 11.02 -5.04
C ALA A 69 -16.42 9.85 -5.64
N ALA A 70 -16.83 8.63 -5.34
CA ALA A 70 -16.20 7.41 -5.84
C ALA A 70 -17.22 6.33 -6.15
N ALA A 71 -16.85 5.41 -7.01
CA ALA A 71 -17.57 4.16 -7.19
C ALA A 71 -16.60 3.00 -7.40
N SER A 72 -17.01 1.83 -6.92
CA SER A 72 -16.30 0.58 -7.13
C SER A 72 -17.28 -0.54 -7.46
N MET A 73 -16.96 -1.32 -8.47
CA MET A 73 -17.66 -2.53 -8.86
C MET A 73 -16.76 -3.73 -8.63
N ASN A 74 -17.15 -4.63 -7.74
CA ASN A 74 -16.51 -5.93 -7.56
C ASN A 74 -17.31 -6.99 -8.32
N VAL A 75 -16.61 -7.81 -9.08
CA VAL A 75 -17.17 -8.93 -9.84
C VAL A 75 -16.57 -10.21 -9.27
N ALA A 76 -17.39 -11.17 -8.86
CA ALA A 76 -16.95 -12.44 -8.29
C ALA A 76 -16.41 -13.39 -9.38
N VAL A 77 -15.43 -12.91 -10.14
CA VAL A 77 -14.72 -13.60 -11.23
C VAL A 77 -13.28 -13.13 -11.22
N GLY A 78 -12.35 -14.06 -11.20
CA GLY A 78 -10.93 -13.74 -11.17
C GLY A 78 -10.08 -14.74 -11.96
N SER A 79 -8.77 -14.75 -11.70
CA SER A 79 -7.85 -15.64 -12.43
C SER A 79 -8.07 -17.13 -12.17
N GLY A 80 -8.79 -17.50 -11.12
CA GLY A 80 -9.23 -18.87 -10.86
C GLY A 80 -10.31 -19.36 -11.83
N ASP A 81 -10.93 -18.46 -12.58
CA ASP A 81 -11.96 -18.76 -13.57
C ASP A 81 -11.42 -18.91 -14.99
N ASP A 82 -10.14 -18.58 -15.20
CA ASP A 82 -9.51 -18.69 -16.52
C ASP A 82 -9.63 -20.11 -17.09
N PRO A 83 -9.89 -20.27 -18.40
CA PRO A 83 -9.75 -21.54 -19.06
C PRO A 83 -8.30 -22.02 -19.04
N GLU A 84 -8.07 -23.35 -18.90
CA GLU A 84 -6.72 -23.93 -18.87
C GLU A 84 -5.87 -23.61 -20.13
N ASP A 85 -6.51 -23.40 -21.26
CA ASP A 85 -5.89 -23.05 -22.54
C ASP A 85 -5.81 -21.54 -22.80
N ARG A 86 -6.30 -20.72 -21.86
CA ARG A 86 -6.33 -19.24 -21.96
C ARG A 86 -5.97 -18.56 -20.63
N GLU A 87 -4.88 -19.03 -20.00
CA GLU A 87 -4.38 -18.45 -18.73
C GLU A 87 -4.15 -16.94 -18.85
N GLY A 88 -4.71 -16.15 -17.93
CA GLY A 88 -4.65 -14.69 -17.91
C GLY A 88 -5.79 -14.01 -18.66
N LEU A 89 -6.83 -14.75 -19.08
CA LEU A 89 -7.97 -14.18 -19.84
C LEU A 89 -8.80 -13.22 -18.98
N SER A 90 -8.98 -13.48 -17.69
CA SER A 90 -9.67 -12.56 -16.76
C SER A 90 -8.95 -11.23 -16.63
N HIS A 91 -7.62 -11.25 -16.51
CA HIS A 91 -6.80 -10.05 -16.47
C HIS A 91 -6.83 -9.29 -17.81
N PHE A 92 -6.83 -10.02 -18.92
CA PHE A 92 -6.99 -9.42 -20.24
C PHE A 92 -8.38 -8.80 -20.42
N LEU A 93 -9.44 -9.42 -19.91
CA LEU A 93 -10.79 -8.85 -19.87
C LEU A 93 -10.84 -7.55 -19.07
N GLU A 94 -10.16 -7.50 -17.95
CA GLU A 94 -10.02 -6.27 -17.14
C GLU A 94 -9.52 -5.11 -17.99
N HIS A 95 -8.45 -5.29 -18.75
CA HIS A 95 -7.90 -4.28 -19.67
C HIS A 95 -8.89 -3.87 -20.74
N MET A 96 -9.56 -4.84 -21.38
CA MET A 96 -10.43 -4.61 -22.53
C MET A 96 -11.71 -3.87 -22.19
N LEU A 97 -12.20 -3.94 -20.93
CA LEU A 97 -13.40 -3.23 -20.48
C LEU A 97 -13.22 -1.70 -20.46
N PHE A 98 -12.00 -1.20 -20.37
CA PHE A 98 -11.72 0.23 -20.41
C PHE A 98 -11.72 0.82 -21.84
N LEU A 99 -11.76 -0.01 -22.89
CA LEU A 99 -11.41 0.41 -24.25
C LEU A 99 -12.59 0.75 -25.16
N GLY A 100 -13.70 1.13 -24.57
CA GLY A 100 -14.86 1.62 -25.29
C GLY A 100 -16.10 0.76 -25.10
N THR A 101 -17.23 1.43 -25.13
CA THR A 101 -18.57 0.88 -24.95
C THR A 101 -19.47 1.33 -26.09
N GLU A 102 -20.63 0.71 -26.25
CA GLU A 102 -21.59 1.15 -27.33
C GLU A 102 -21.91 2.64 -27.23
N LYS A 103 -22.08 3.18 -26.03
CA LYS A 103 -22.42 4.58 -25.79
C LYS A 103 -21.21 5.52 -25.90
N TYR A 104 -20.04 5.06 -25.54
CA TYR A 104 -18.77 5.80 -25.50
C TYR A 104 -17.69 5.03 -26.25
N PRO A 105 -17.72 5.01 -27.61
CA PRO A 105 -16.92 4.08 -28.40
C PRO A 105 -15.44 4.46 -28.52
N ALA A 106 -15.05 5.71 -28.21
CA ALA A 106 -13.67 6.14 -28.38
C ALA A 106 -12.77 5.52 -27.28
N PRO A 107 -11.71 4.80 -27.63
CA PRO A 107 -10.73 4.34 -26.68
C PRO A 107 -10.12 5.50 -25.87
N GLY A 108 -10.00 5.35 -24.56
CA GLY A 108 -9.42 6.39 -23.70
C GLY A 108 -10.41 7.50 -23.29
N GLU A 109 -11.64 7.53 -23.79
CA GLU A 109 -12.63 8.56 -23.42
C GLU A 109 -12.99 8.53 -21.93
N TYR A 110 -13.21 7.34 -21.39
CA TYR A 110 -13.46 7.16 -19.96
C TYR A 110 -12.29 7.67 -19.11
N GLN A 111 -11.08 7.24 -19.41
CA GLN A 111 -9.88 7.64 -18.69
C GLN A 111 -9.66 9.15 -18.74
N GLN A 112 -9.84 9.74 -19.92
CA GLN A 112 -9.73 11.18 -20.12
C GLN A 112 -10.82 11.94 -19.35
N PHE A 113 -12.07 11.44 -19.35
CA PHE A 113 -13.16 12.05 -18.60
C PHE A 113 -12.85 12.09 -17.10
N ILE A 114 -12.47 10.96 -16.50
CA ILE A 114 -12.13 10.87 -15.08
C ILE A 114 -10.98 11.82 -14.73
N LYS A 115 -9.86 11.74 -15.46
CA LYS A 115 -8.68 12.57 -15.21
C LYS A 115 -8.95 14.07 -15.33
N SER A 116 -9.67 14.48 -16.36
CA SER A 116 -9.94 15.90 -16.60
C SER A 116 -10.86 16.53 -15.55
N HIS A 117 -11.54 15.71 -14.75
CA HIS A 117 -12.37 16.16 -13.63
C HIS A 117 -11.75 15.83 -12.27
N GLY A 118 -10.41 15.82 -12.18
CA GLY A 118 -9.66 15.66 -10.94
C GLY A 118 -9.71 14.27 -10.32
N GLY A 119 -10.14 13.27 -11.08
CA GLY A 119 -10.28 11.90 -10.64
C GLY A 119 -9.11 11.00 -11.04
N GLN A 120 -9.18 9.77 -10.54
CA GLN A 120 -8.35 8.63 -10.91
C GLN A 120 -9.20 7.38 -11.08
N HIS A 121 -8.70 6.42 -11.81
CA HIS A 121 -9.34 5.12 -12.00
C HIS A 121 -8.28 4.02 -12.04
N ASN A 122 -8.67 2.82 -11.71
CA ASN A 122 -7.88 1.62 -11.90
C ASN A 122 -8.77 0.38 -11.78
N ALA A 123 -8.16 -0.81 -11.95
CA ALA A 123 -8.76 -2.08 -11.60
C ALA A 123 -7.66 -3.04 -11.12
N PHE A 124 -8.06 -4.18 -10.59
CA PHE A 124 -7.18 -5.32 -10.34
C PHE A 124 -7.94 -6.62 -10.48
N THR A 125 -7.25 -7.65 -10.93
CA THR A 125 -7.74 -9.03 -10.97
C THR A 125 -7.03 -9.86 -9.91
N ALA A 126 -7.81 -10.39 -8.95
CA ALA A 126 -7.35 -11.34 -7.94
C ALA A 126 -7.66 -12.78 -8.37
N PHE A 127 -7.57 -13.74 -7.43
CA PHE A 127 -7.86 -15.14 -7.73
C PHE A 127 -9.37 -15.40 -7.95
N GLN A 128 -10.24 -14.79 -7.14
CA GLN A 128 -11.68 -15.03 -7.15
C GLN A 128 -12.51 -13.82 -7.54
N ASP A 129 -11.91 -12.65 -7.66
CA ASP A 129 -12.63 -11.41 -7.97
C ASP A 129 -11.81 -10.45 -8.82
N THR A 130 -12.52 -9.58 -9.54
CA THR A 130 -11.96 -8.44 -10.27
C THR A 130 -12.68 -7.19 -9.82
N ASN A 131 -11.92 -6.17 -9.41
CA ASN A 131 -12.46 -4.93 -8.88
C ASN A 131 -12.09 -3.75 -9.79
N TYR A 132 -13.10 -2.97 -10.18
CA TYR A 132 -12.98 -1.76 -11.00
C TYR A 132 -13.39 -0.56 -10.17
N PHE A 133 -12.65 0.54 -10.23
CA PHE A 133 -12.95 1.70 -9.39
C PHE A 133 -12.48 3.02 -9.96
N PHE A 134 -13.14 4.09 -9.51
CA PHE A 134 -12.74 5.46 -9.78
C PHE A 134 -13.13 6.40 -8.65
N ASP A 135 -12.43 7.53 -8.52
CA ASP A 135 -12.90 8.74 -7.85
C ASP A 135 -13.02 9.90 -8.86
N ILE A 136 -13.74 10.94 -8.48
CA ILE A 136 -13.97 12.13 -9.31
C ILE A 136 -14.50 13.28 -8.45
N GLN A 137 -14.38 14.52 -8.91
CA GLN A 137 -15.10 15.63 -8.31
C GLN A 137 -16.60 15.33 -8.22
N ALA A 138 -17.21 15.60 -7.06
CA ALA A 138 -18.55 15.12 -6.72
C ALA A 138 -19.66 15.56 -7.69
N GLU A 139 -19.53 16.73 -8.36
CA GLU A 139 -20.47 17.24 -9.34
C GLU A 139 -20.51 16.43 -10.65
N PHE A 140 -19.42 15.69 -10.94
CA PHE A 140 -19.30 14.84 -12.12
C PHE A 140 -19.61 13.36 -11.87
N LEU A 141 -20.05 12.99 -10.66
CA LEU A 141 -20.37 11.59 -10.32
C LEU A 141 -21.38 10.99 -11.29
N LYS A 142 -22.49 11.70 -11.56
CA LYS A 142 -23.57 11.17 -12.40
C LYS A 142 -23.13 10.80 -13.84
N PRO A 143 -22.41 11.65 -14.60
CA PRO A 143 -21.89 11.28 -15.91
C PRO A 143 -20.73 10.27 -15.85
N ALA A 144 -19.99 10.18 -14.73
CA ALA A 144 -18.98 9.14 -14.52
C ALA A 144 -19.64 7.76 -14.33
N LEU A 145 -20.66 7.66 -13.48
CA LEU A 145 -21.44 6.42 -13.28
C LEU A 145 -22.10 5.93 -14.57
N ASP A 146 -22.51 6.83 -15.47
CA ASP A 146 -23.09 6.48 -16.76
C ASP A 146 -22.06 5.77 -17.67
N ARG A 147 -20.81 6.26 -17.68
CA ARG A 147 -19.69 5.64 -18.39
C ARG A 147 -19.29 4.31 -17.76
N PHE A 148 -19.18 4.31 -16.45
CA PHE A 148 -18.77 3.15 -15.67
C PHE A 148 -19.74 1.98 -15.83
N ALA A 149 -21.05 2.22 -15.75
CA ALA A 149 -22.06 1.19 -15.94
C ALA A 149 -22.00 0.56 -17.34
N GLN A 150 -21.68 1.36 -18.38
CA GLN A 150 -21.59 0.87 -19.75
C GLN A 150 -20.45 -0.13 -19.97
N GLN A 151 -19.38 -0.08 -19.18
CA GLN A 151 -18.29 -1.05 -19.27
C GLN A 151 -18.77 -2.47 -18.98
N PHE A 152 -19.75 -2.63 -18.09
CA PHE A 152 -20.32 -3.92 -17.71
C PHE A 152 -21.54 -4.30 -18.53
N ALA A 153 -22.29 -3.32 -19.04
CA ALA A 153 -23.53 -3.54 -19.78
C ALA A 153 -23.32 -3.78 -21.29
N ALA A 154 -22.41 -3.03 -21.90
CA ALA A 154 -22.27 -3.01 -23.36
C ALA A 154 -20.84 -2.71 -23.83
N PRO A 155 -19.83 -3.50 -23.44
CA PRO A 155 -18.45 -3.34 -23.91
C PRO A 155 -18.33 -3.72 -25.39
N LEU A 156 -17.51 -3.00 -26.16
CA LEU A 156 -17.35 -3.23 -27.61
C LEU A 156 -16.38 -4.34 -27.95
N PHE A 157 -15.34 -4.53 -27.14
CA PHE A 157 -14.24 -5.45 -27.45
C PHE A 157 -13.72 -5.26 -28.88
N THR A 158 -13.36 -4.02 -29.22
CA THR A 158 -12.95 -3.62 -30.55
C THR A 158 -11.78 -4.47 -31.06
N ALA A 159 -11.94 -5.10 -32.22
CA ALA A 159 -10.98 -6.07 -32.75
C ALA A 159 -9.56 -5.49 -32.96
N GLU A 160 -9.47 -4.26 -33.41
CA GLU A 160 -8.21 -3.55 -33.66
C GLU A 160 -7.43 -3.26 -32.36
N LEU A 161 -8.08 -3.33 -31.19
CA LEU A 161 -7.45 -3.07 -29.89
C LEU A 161 -6.97 -4.34 -29.20
N VAL A 162 -7.41 -5.53 -29.64
CA VAL A 162 -7.06 -6.82 -29.02
C VAL A 162 -5.55 -7.03 -28.98
N ASP A 163 -4.87 -6.91 -30.13
CA ASP A 163 -3.42 -7.13 -30.19
C ASP A 163 -2.62 -6.03 -29.48
N ARG A 164 -3.15 -4.82 -29.48
CA ARG A 164 -2.58 -3.71 -28.71
C ARG A 164 -2.56 -4.04 -27.21
N GLU A 165 -3.68 -4.48 -26.66
CA GLU A 165 -3.78 -4.79 -25.22
C GLU A 165 -3.09 -6.10 -24.85
N ARG A 166 -3.03 -7.09 -25.74
CA ARG A 166 -2.15 -8.26 -25.54
C ARG A 166 -0.70 -7.85 -25.34
N ASN A 167 -0.22 -6.90 -26.14
CA ASN A 167 1.13 -6.36 -25.98
C ASN A 167 1.29 -5.59 -24.65
N ALA A 168 0.25 -4.89 -24.20
CA ALA A 168 0.26 -4.20 -22.89
C ALA A 168 0.38 -5.21 -21.74
N VAL A 169 -0.46 -6.26 -21.71
CA VAL A 169 -0.40 -7.34 -20.71
C VAL A 169 0.95 -8.06 -20.76
N HIS A 170 1.46 -8.38 -21.93
CA HIS A 170 2.80 -8.99 -22.07
C HIS A 170 3.91 -8.08 -21.55
N SER A 171 3.79 -6.77 -21.76
CA SER A 171 4.76 -5.80 -21.25
C SER A 171 4.73 -5.73 -19.73
N GLU A 172 3.54 -5.82 -19.12
CA GLU A 172 3.39 -5.88 -17.65
C GLU A 172 3.99 -7.14 -17.06
N PHE A 173 3.75 -8.30 -17.69
CA PHE A 173 4.42 -9.54 -17.33
C PHE A 173 5.94 -9.41 -17.41
N SER A 174 6.44 -8.91 -18.54
CA SER A 174 7.89 -8.76 -18.79
C SER A 174 8.55 -7.83 -17.77
N ALA A 175 7.87 -6.74 -17.41
CA ALA A 175 8.34 -5.79 -16.40
C ALA A 175 8.58 -6.41 -15.02
N LYS A 176 7.85 -7.49 -14.70
CA LYS A 176 7.86 -8.15 -13.39
C LYS A 176 8.53 -9.54 -13.41
N GLN A 177 9.05 -9.97 -14.55
CA GLN A 177 9.60 -11.31 -14.73
C GLN A 177 10.81 -11.58 -13.81
N LYS A 178 11.60 -10.55 -13.48
CA LYS A 178 12.76 -10.63 -12.59
C LYS A 178 12.47 -10.25 -11.14
N GLU A 179 11.22 -9.99 -10.76
CA GLU A 179 10.86 -9.70 -9.38
C GLU A 179 10.82 -10.98 -8.54
N ASP A 180 11.63 -11.08 -7.49
CA ASP A 180 11.72 -12.27 -6.65
C ASP A 180 10.38 -12.66 -6.01
N GLY A 181 9.55 -11.71 -5.65
CA GLY A 181 8.19 -11.98 -5.15
C GLY A 181 7.32 -12.72 -6.17
N ARG A 182 7.35 -12.32 -7.46
CA ARG A 182 6.62 -12.99 -8.55
C ARG A 182 7.21 -14.35 -8.89
N ARG A 183 8.54 -14.44 -8.90
CA ARG A 183 9.28 -15.69 -9.11
C ARG A 183 8.94 -16.71 -8.02
N PHE A 184 9.00 -16.32 -6.76
CA PHE A 184 8.67 -17.17 -5.63
C PHE A 184 7.19 -17.57 -5.63
N TYR A 185 6.28 -16.65 -5.95
CA TYR A 185 4.86 -16.97 -6.10
C TYR A 185 4.60 -17.98 -7.22
N SER A 186 5.37 -17.92 -8.32
CA SER A 186 5.29 -18.94 -9.38
C SER A 186 5.76 -20.31 -8.90
N VAL A 187 6.73 -20.38 -7.98
CA VAL A 187 7.14 -21.65 -7.35
C VAL A 187 6.01 -22.18 -6.45
N LYS A 188 5.35 -21.36 -5.65
CA LYS A 188 4.18 -21.78 -4.85
C LYS A 188 3.08 -22.38 -5.72
N LYS A 189 2.80 -21.79 -6.89
CA LYS A 189 1.87 -22.30 -7.89
C LYS A 189 2.34 -23.65 -8.49
N ALA A 190 3.60 -23.75 -8.87
CA ALA A 190 4.16 -24.94 -9.50
C ALA A 190 4.16 -26.19 -8.58
N VAL A 191 4.19 -26.01 -7.26
CA VAL A 191 4.16 -27.10 -6.27
C VAL A 191 2.76 -27.35 -5.71
N SER A 192 1.76 -26.54 -6.07
CA SER A 192 0.37 -26.75 -5.68
C SER A 192 -0.26 -27.90 -6.46
N ASN A 193 -1.46 -28.29 -6.06
CA ASN A 193 -2.24 -29.29 -6.75
C ASN A 193 -2.58 -28.84 -8.17
N PRO A 194 -2.17 -29.54 -9.22
CA PRO A 194 -2.45 -29.17 -10.60
C PRO A 194 -3.95 -29.17 -10.96
N GLU A 195 -4.79 -29.89 -10.20
CA GLU A 195 -6.26 -29.87 -10.36
C GLU A 195 -6.91 -28.62 -9.73
N HIS A 196 -6.17 -27.85 -8.92
CA HIS A 196 -6.66 -26.61 -8.34
C HIS A 196 -6.26 -25.42 -9.23
N ALA A 197 -7.20 -24.54 -9.58
CA ALA A 197 -6.96 -23.38 -10.45
C ALA A 197 -5.83 -22.45 -9.96
N PHE A 198 -5.45 -22.50 -8.70
CA PHE A 198 -4.30 -21.79 -8.17
C PHE A 198 -2.98 -22.13 -8.89
N SER A 199 -2.86 -23.33 -9.46
CA SER A 199 -1.66 -23.74 -10.22
C SER A 199 -1.47 -22.96 -11.52
N GLN A 200 -2.53 -22.37 -12.08
CA GLN A 200 -2.55 -21.68 -13.37
C GLN A 200 -1.80 -20.34 -13.33
N PHE A 201 -1.29 -19.90 -14.48
CA PHE A 201 -0.65 -18.59 -14.64
C PHE A 201 -1.70 -17.48 -14.77
N ALA A 202 -1.68 -16.50 -13.86
CA ALA A 202 -2.76 -15.52 -13.71
C ALA A 202 -2.58 -14.22 -14.49
N VAL A 203 -1.37 -13.92 -15.00
CA VAL A 203 -1.08 -12.59 -15.58
C VAL A 203 -1.43 -12.53 -17.07
N GLY A 204 -1.18 -13.62 -17.79
CA GLY A 204 -1.24 -13.64 -19.24
C GLY A 204 0.04 -13.12 -19.90
N ASN A 205 0.30 -13.62 -21.10
CA ASN A 205 1.36 -13.16 -21.98
C ASN A 205 1.02 -13.45 -23.45
N LEU A 206 1.90 -13.13 -24.41
CA LEU A 206 1.64 -13.35 -25.84
C LEU A 206 1.45 -14.83 -26.22
N THR A 207 1.92 -15.76 -25.40
CA THR A 207 1.75 -17.21 -25.65
C THR A 207 0.43 -17.71 -25.08
N THR A 208 0.10 -17.41 -23.81
CA THR A 208 -1.16 -17.86 -23.19
C THR A 208 -2.38 -17.16 -23.79
N LEU A 209 -2.20 -15.92 -24.24
CA LEU A 209 -3.20 -15.10 -24.93
C LEU A 209 -2.90 -15.06 -26.44
N GLU A 210 -2.60 -16.25 -27.04
CA GLU A 210 -2.36 -16.34 -28.48
C GLU A 210 -3.55 -15.80 -29.28
N ASN A 211 -3.28 -15.07 -30.38
CA ASN A 211 -4.29 -14.52 -31.28
C ASN A 211 -3.87 -14.78 -32.73
N THR A 212 -4.36 -15.85 -33.32
CA THR A 212 -4.11 -16.26 -34.73
C THR A 212 -5.43 -16.50 -35.45
N ASP A 213 -5.38 -16.65 -36.79
CA ASP A 213 -6.58 -16.94 -37.57
C ASP A 213 -7.23 -18.28 -37.16
N ASP A 214 -6.42 -19.25 -36.74
CA ASP A 214 -6.87 -20.59 -36.28
C ASP A 214 -7.28 -20.61 -34.81
N ASN A 215 -6.82 -19.65 -34.00
CA ASN A 215 -7.09 -19.56 -32.56
C ASN A 215 -7.34 -18.07 -32.16
N PRO A 216 -8.46 -17.48 -32.58
CA PRO A 216 -8.70 -16.05 -32.35
C PRO A 216 -9.12 -15.76 -30.91
N LEU A 217 -8.42 -14.84 -30.23
CA LEU A 217 -8.62 -14.50 -28.82
C LEU A 217 -9.94 -13.74 -28.56
N ARG A 218 -10.36 -12.85 -29.46
CA ARG A 218 -11.56 -12.01 -29.24
C ARG A 218 -12.86 -12.80 -29.04
N PRO A 219 -13.18 -13.86 -29.81
CA PRO A 219 -14.34 -14.70 -29.56
C PRO A 219 -14.30 -15.33 -28.17
N ASP A 220 -13.14 -15.85 -27.72
CA ASP A 220 -12.98 -16.46 -26.39
C ASP A 220 -13.20 -15.43 -25.27
N LEU A 221 -12.68 -14.22 -25.44
CA LEU A 221 -12.90 -13.11 -24.52
C LEU A 221 -14.38 -12.74 -24.38
N ILE A 222 -15.12 -12.64 -25.51
CA ILE A 222 -16.56 -12.34 -25.51
C ILE A 222 -17.35 -13.48 -24.86
N GLU A 223 -16.98 -14.73 -25.13
CA GLU A 223 -17.62 -15.90 -24.51
C GLU A 223 -17.36 -15.94 -23.01
N PHE A 224 -16.11 -15.72 -22.58
CA PHE A 224 -15.74 -15.62 -21.18
C PHE A 224 -16.54 -14.53 -20.44
N TRP A 225 -16.62 -13.32 -21.03
CA TRP A 225 -17.45 -12.25 -20.46
C TRP A 225 -18.91 -12.65 -20.32
N LYS A 226 -19.50 -13.32 -21.30
CA LYS A 226 -20.90 -13.79 -21.23
C LYS A 226 -21.11 -14.90 -20.20
N GLN A 227 -20.14 -15.78 -20.04
CA GLN A 227 -20.23 -16.92 -19.11
C GLN A 227 -19.97 -16.55 -17.66
N HIS A 228 -19.28 -15.44 -17.41
CA HIS A 228 -18.81 -15.09 -16.07
C HIS A 228 -19.34 -13.76 -15.55
N TYR A 229 -19.60 -12.76 -16.41
CA TYR A 229 -20.05 -11.44 -15.97
C TYR A 229 -21.59 -11.40 -15.95
N SER A 230 -22.18 -11.39 -14.75
CA SER A 230 -23.62 -11.36 -14.51
C SER A 230 -23.93 -10.44 -13.33
N ALA A 231 -24.99 -9.66 -13.42
CA ALA A 231 -25.36 -8.71 -12.36
C ALA A 231 -25.48 -9.33 -10.98
N ASN A 232 -25.93 -10.58 -10.88
CA ASN A 232 -26.04 -11.31 -9.59
C ASN A 232 -24.69 -11.75 -9.00
N LEU A 233 -23.60 -11.68 -9.77
CA LEU A 233 -22.21 -11.90 -9.31
C LEU A 233 -21.45 -10.59 -9.12
N MET A 234 -22.15 -9.46 -9.06
CA MET A 234 -21.54 -8.14 -8.92
C MET A 234 -22.05 -7.43 -7.67
N SER A 235 -21.17 -6.58 -7.12
CA SER A 235 -21.49 -5.68 -6.02
C SER A 235 -20.92 -4.29 -6.31
N LEU A 236 -21.74 -3.28 -6.10
CA LEU A 236 -21.42 -1.87 -6.38
C LEU A 236 -21.44 -1.07 -5.08
N ALA A 237 -20.39 -0.31 -4.84
CA ALA A 237 -20.39 0.75 -3.83
C ALA A 237 -20.34 2.12 -4.52
N VAL A 238 -21.20 3.04 -4.08
CA VAL A 238 -21.19 4.44 -4.53
C VAL A 238 -21.11 5.35 -3.33
N TYR A 239 -20.09 6.18 -3.31
CA TYR A 239 -19.77 7.10 -2.23
C TYR A 239 -19.79 8.55 -2.73
N GLY A 240 -20.45 9.45 -2.01
CA GLY A 240 -20.45 10.86 -2.40
C GLY A 240 -21.21 11.76 -1.42
N PRO A 241 -21.15 13.11 -1.58
CA PRO A 241 -21.83 14.06 -0.72
C PRO A 241 -23.34 14.15 -0.97
N GLN A 242 -23.82 13.55 -2.05
CA GLN A 242 -25.23 13.63 -2.42
C GLN A 242 -26.11 12.85 -1.42
N PRO A 243 -27.35 13.30 -1.17
CA PRO A 243 -28.32 12.53 -0.40
C PRO A 243 -28.52 11.11 -0.96
N LEU A 244 -28.83 10.13 -0.10
CA LEU A 244 -29.03 8.75 -0.50
C LEU A 244 -30.07 8.57 -1.62
N ASP A 245 -31.15 9.37 -1.62
CA ASP A 245 -32.19 9.30 -2.68
C ASP A 245 -31.64 9.72 -4.06
N ASP A 246 -30.75 10.71 -4.07
CA ASP A 246 -30.10 11.17 -5.30
C ASP A 246 -29.08 10.13 -5.80
N LEU A 247 -28.29 9.53 -4.89
CA LEU A 247 -27.36 8.44 -5.23
C LEU A 247 -28.12 7.24 -5.78
N GLU A 248 -29.25 6.83 -5.15
CA GLU A 248 -30.09 5.75 -5.64
C GLU A 248 -30.64 6.07 -7.04
N ALA A 249 -31.13 7.27 -7.28
CA ALA A 249 -31.60 7.71 -8.58
C ALA A 249 -30.49 7.74 -9.64
N MET A 250 -29.24 7.98 -9.25
CA MET A 250 -28.08 7.90 -10.17
C MET A 250 -27.74 6.46 -10.54
N VAL A 251 -27.91 5.51 -9.63
CA VAL A 251 -27.61 4.08 -9.83
C VAL A 251 -28.71 3.41 -10.65
N ARG A 252 -29.96 3.55 -10.21
CA ARG A 252 -31.11 2.98 -10.94
C ARG A 252 -31.19 3.54 -12.36
N GLY A 253 -31.58 2.71 -13.30
CA GLY A 253 -31.66 3.05 -14.71
C GLY A 253 -30.34 3.09 -15.48
N ARG A 254 -29.19 2.97 -14.76
CA ARG A 254 -27.87 2.76 -15.37
C ARG A 254 -27.39 1.33 -15.15
N PHE A 255 -27.34 0.92 -13.90
CA PHE A 255 -26.83 -0.40 -13.52
C PHE A 255 -27.92 -1.49 -13.64
N ASP A 256 -29.20 -1.14 -13.66
CA ASP A 256 -30.30 -2.06 -13.99
C ASP A 256 -30.18 -2.64 -15.42
N THR A 257 -29.39 -2.00 -16.29
CA THR A 257 -29.16 -2.46 -17.67
C THR A 257 -28.15 -3.60 -17.78
N ILE A 258 -27.40 -3.88 -16.72
CA ILE A 258 -26.48 -5.01 -16.68
C ILE A 258 -27.29 -6.31 -16.65
N GLU A 259 -26.98 -7.21 -17.57
CA GLU A 259 -27.74 -8.46 -17.71
C GLU A 259 -27.51 -9.37 -16.51
N ASN A 260 -28.61 -9.89 -15.94
CA ASN A 260 -28.57 -11.00 -15.00
C ASN A 260 -28.73 -12.31 -15.78
N ARG A 261 -27.68 -13.11 -15.81
CA ARG A 261 -27.62 -14.42 -16.47
C ARG A 261 -27.91 -15.57 -15.50
N ASN A 262 -28.20 -15.25 -14.21
CA ASN A 262 -28.44 -16.21 -13.13
C ASN A 262 -27.30 -17.23 -12.99
N LEU A 263 -26.07 -16.74 -12.99
CA LEU A 263 -24.88 -17.56 -12.86
C LEU A 263 -24.61 -17.89 -11.39
N GLU A 264 -24.07 -19.10 -11.14
CA GLU A 264 -23.56 -19.46 -9.83
C GLU A 264 -22.07 -19.14 -9.75
N PRO A 265 -21.57 -18.65 -8.60
CA PRO A 265 -20.13 -18.42 -8.42
C PRO A 265 -19.38 -19.77 -8.52
N LYS A 266 -18.25 -19.77 -9.22
CA LYS A 266 -17.41 -20.97 -9.32
C LYS A 266 -16.79 -21.29 -7.96
N ARG A 267 -16.80 -22.57 -7.59
CA ARG A 267 -16.18 -23.07 -6.37
C ARG A 267 -14.98 -23.93 -6.68
N HIS A 268 -13.86 -23.67 -6.02
CA HIS A 268 -12.59 -24.38 -6.19
C HIS A 268 -12.49 -25.54 -5.18
N MET A 269 -13.19 -26.65 -5.47
CA MET A 269 -13.35 -27.79 -4.55
C MET A 269 -12.07 -28.60 -4.31
N ALA A 270 -11.14 -28.64 -5.26
CA ALA A 270 -9.88 -29.34 -5.10
C ALA A 270 -9.03 -28.72 -3.96
N SER A 271 -8.26 -29.54 -3.26
CA SER A 271 -7.33 -29.01 -2.25
C SER A 271 -6.19 -28.24 -2.89
N ILE A 272 -5.80 -27.10 -2.33
CA ILE A 272 -4.65 -26.28 -2.81
C ILE A 272 -3.35 -27.13 -2.80
N TYR A 273 -3.15 -27.93 -1.77
CA TYR A 273 -2.07 -28.90 -1.67
C TYR A 273 -2.65 -30.26 -1.33
N THR A 274 -2.21 -31.31 -2.01
CA THR A 274 -2.68 -32.68 -1.77
C THR A 274 -1.99 -33.28 -0.52
N PRO A 275 -2.67 -34.13 0.27
CA PRO A 275 -2.07 -34.72 1.47
C PRO A 275 -0.80 -35.52 1.22
N ASP A 276 -0.70 -36.18 0.07
CA ASP A 276 0.48 -36.97 -0.37
C ASP A 276 1.66 -36.08 -0.82
N ALA A 277 1.37 -34.77 -1.02
CA ALA A 277 2.39 -33.78 -1.28
C ALA A 277 3.08 -33.27 0.00
N LEU A 278 2.61 -33.67 1.19
CA LEU A 278 3.09 -33.20 2.48
C LEU A 278 3.61 -34.36 3.35
N PRO A 279 4.56 -34.12 4.26
CA PRO A 279 5.30 -32.88 4.42
C PRO A 279 6.47 -32.75 3.43
N ALA A 280 6.79 -31.54 3.01
CA ALA A 280 7.88 -31.28 2.08
C ALA A 280 8.61 -29.96 2.34
N LYS A 281 9.87 -29.88 1.88
CA LYS A 281 10.65 -28.63 1.79
C LYS A 281 10.88 -28.29 0.32
N VAL A 282 10.59 -27.05 -0.05
CA VAL A 282 10.84 -26.47 -1.36
C VAL A 282 11.91 -25.41 -1.21
N THR A 283 13.00 -25.55 -1.94
CA THR A 283 14.08 -24.55 -1.98
C THR A 283 14.04 -23.84 -3.33
N ALA A 284 13.98 -22.52 -3.31
CA ALA A 284 13.87 -21.66 -4.48
C ALA A 284 15.00 -20.64 -4.55
N GLU A 285 15.40 -20.27 -5.77
CA GLU A 285 16.43 -19.28 -6.04
C GLU A 285 15.86 -17.87 -6.10
N ALA A 286 16.46 -16.94 -5.37
CA ALA A 286 16.25 -15.50 -5.46
C ALA A 286 17.33 -14.85 -6.34
N LEU A 287 16.98 -13.77 -7.06
CA LEU A 287 17.91 -12.96 -7.84
C LEU A 287 18.58 -11.87 -6.99
N LYS A 288 17.84 -11.33 -6.03
CA LYS A 288 18.34 -10.39 -5.03
C LYS A 288 18.79 -11.13 -3.77
N ASP A 289 19.49 -10.43 -2.91
CA ASP A 289 19.88 -10.97 -1.61
C ASP A 289 18.68 -10.98 -0.66
N VAL A 290 17.83 -11.98 -0.86
CA VAL A 290 16.60 -12.22 -0.07
C VAL A 290 16.69 -13.63 0.51
N ARG A 291 16.45 -13.73 1.82
CA ARG A 291 16.53 -15.01 2.57
C ARG A 291 15.26 -15.17 3.39
N SER A 292 14.51 -16.21 3.14
CA SER A 292 13.31 -16.49 3.93
C SER A 292 13.07 -17.98 4.15
N LEU A 293 12.42 -18.27 5.28
CA LEU A 293 11.82 -19.56 5.60
C LEU A 293 10.33 -19.32 5.82
N SER A 294 9.48 -19.93 4.99
CA SER A 294 8.02 -19.84 5.13
C SER A 294 7.45 -21.23 5.34
N LEU A 295 6.51 -21.36 6.28
CA LEU A 295 5.77 -22.60 6.54
C LEU A 295 4.31 -22.35 6.18
N THR A 296 3.77 -23.14 5.27
CA THR A 296 2.38 -23.09 4.81
C THR A 296 1.65 -24.35 5.30
N PHE A 297 0.55 -24.18 5.99
CA PHE A 297 -0.30 -25.26 6.52
C PHE A 297 -1.69 -25.19 5.88
N PRO A 298 -2.14 -26.21 5.14
CA PRO A 298 -3.54 -26.33 4.74
C PRO A 298 -4.46 -26.41 5.98
N ILE A 299 -5.48 -25.55 6.00
CA ILE A 299 -6.51 -25.49 7.04
C ILE A 299 -7.90 -25.39 6.39
N PRO A 300 -9.00 -25.66 7.11
CA PRO A 300 -10.34 -25.37 6.59
C PRO A 300 -10.54 -23.88 6.31
N SER A 301 -11.43 -23.55 5.37
CA SER A 301 -11.82 -22.17 5.11
C SER A 301 -12.28 -21.45 6.38
N GLN A 302 -12.04 -20.16 6.44
CA GLN A 302 -12.37 -19.29 7.56
C GLN A 302 -13.51 -18.31 7.26
N GLU A 303 -14.08 -18.34 6.06
CA GLU A 303 -15.15 -17.43 5.65
C GLU A 303 -16.35 -17.46 6.63
N ASP A 304 -16.85 -18.64 6.98
CA ASP A 304 -17.94 -18.81 7.95
C ASP A 304 -17.53 -18.45 9.38
N ASN A 305 -16.25 -18.35 9.67
CA ASN A 305 -15.69 -18.09 10.99
C ASN A 305 -15.35 -16.61 11.24
N TYR A 306 -15.76 -15.68 10.38
CA TYR A 306 -15.40 -14.26 10.48
C TYR A 306 -15.83 -13.59 11.79
N ARG A 307 -16.83 -14.14 12.51
CA ARG A 307 -17.29 -13.63 13.82
C ARG A 307 -16.47 -14.14 15.01
N THR A 308 -15.73 -15.25 14.85
CA THR A 308 -14.93 -15.86 15.93
C THR A 308 -13.43 -15.81 15.65
N LYS A 309 -13.04 -15.65 14.38
CA LYS A 309 -11.68 -15.48 13.87
C LYS A 309 -10.64 -16.43 14.47
N PRO A 310 -10.84 -17.76 14.41
CA PRO A 310 -9.95 -18.71 15.07
C PRO A 310 -8.54 -18.72 14.47
N ALA A 311 -8.42 -18.61 13.16
CA ALA A 311 -7.10 -18.55 12.52
C ALA A 311 -6.35 -17.26 12.94
N ASN A 312 -7.03 -16.10 13.04
CA ASN A 312 -6.43 -14.86 13.50
C ASN A 312 -5.96 -14.94 14.96
N TYR A 313 -6.74 -15.63 15.85
CA TYR A 313 -6.31 -15.85 17.23
C TYR A 313 -4.99 -16.64 17.30
N VAL A 314 -4.90 -17.73 16.56
CA VAL A 314 -3.68 -18.57 16.51
C VAL A 314 -2.52 -17.82 15.86
N ALA A 315 -2.77 -17.13 14.75
CA ALA A 315 -1.77 -16.35 14.04
C ALA A 315 -1.20 -15.21 14.90
N ASN A 316 -2.04 -14.53 15.69
CA ASN A 316 -1.59 -13.50 16.64
C ASN A 316 -0.56 -14.04 17.65
N LEU A 317 -0.74 -15.28 18.14
CA LEU A 317 0.22 -15.91 19.05
C LEU A 317 1.50 -16.31 18.33
N LEU A 318 1.40 -16.84 17.11
CA LEU A 318 2.54 -17.28 16.31
C LEU A 318 3.41 -16.12 15.85
N GLY A 319 2.76 -15.05 15.35
CA GLY A 319 3.43 -13.86 14.85
C GLY A 319 3.79 -12.82 15.91
N HIS A 320 3.60 -13.13 17.20
CA HIS A 320 3.88 -12.18 18.28
C HIS A 320 5.36 -11.87 18.38
N GLU A 321 5.71 -10.57 18.54
CA GLU A 321 7.11 -10.12 18.58
C GLU A 321 7.61 -9.76 19.99
N GLY A 322 6.73 -9.81 21.00
CA GLY A 322 7.07 -9.48 22.39
C GLY A 322 8.09 -10.41 23.03
N PRO A 323 8.59 -10.06 24.22
CA PRO A 323 9.65 -10.81 24.89
C PRO A 323 9.34 -12.30 25.06
N GLY A 324 10.28 -13.17 24.69
CA GLY A 324 10.15 -14.62 24.75
C GLY A 324 9.33 -15.26 23.64
N SER A 325 8.74 -14.47 22.71
CA SER A 325 8.11 -15.02 21.50
C SER A 325 9.12 -15.74 20.61
N LEU A 326 8.62 -16.49 19.64
CA LEU A 326 9.48 -17.16 18.64
C LEU A 326 10.39 -16.15 17.94
N PHE A 327 9.83 -15.01 17.49
CA PHE A 327 10.63 -13.97 16.84
C PHE A 327 11.69 -13.36 17.78
N ASP A 328 11.33 -12.96 19.00
CA ASP A 328 12.29 -12.38 19.95
C ASP A 328 13.46 -13.33 20.22
N VAL A 329 13.18 -14.62 20.39
CA VAL A 329 14.23 -15.64 20.62
C VAL A 329 15.13 -15.80 19.41
N LEU A 330 14.58 -15.90 18.19
CA LEU A 330 15.35 -15.99 16.95
C LEU A 330 16.17 -14.73 16.69
N LYS A 331 15.57 -13.55 16.89
CA LYS A 331 16.24 -12.25 16.72
C LYS A 331 17.42 -12.06 17.67
N ARG A 332 17.25 -12.38 18.95
CA ARG A 332 18.35 -12.32 19.94
C ARG A 332 19.46 -13.31 19.63
N ALA A 333 19.13 -14.44 19.03
CA ALA A 333 20.12 -15.41 18.56
C ALA A 333 20.81 -14.99 17.24
N GLY A 334 20.36 -13.92 16.59
CA GLY A 334 20.89 -13.45 15.31
C GLY A 334 20.47 -14.30 14.11
N LEU A 335 19.34 -15.02 14.19
CA LEU A 335 18.86 -15.94 13.17
C LEU A 335 17.75 -15.36 12.28
N ALA A 336 16.97 -14.39 12.79
CA ALA A 336 15.85 -13.80 12.09
C ALA A 336 15.86 -12.27 12.15
N GLU A 337 15.34 -11.64 11.10
CA GLU A 337 15.17 -10.19 10.94
C GLU A 337 13.72 -9.77 11.16
N SER A 338 12.77 -10.58 10.70
CA SER A 338 11.33 -10.40 10.90
C SER A 338 10.61 -11.74 10.96
N LEU A 339 9.41 -11.73 11.53
CA LEU A 339 8.50 -12.87 11.52
C LEU A 339 7.07 -12.37 11.40
N SER A 340 6.28 -13.00 10.55
CA SER A 340 4.85 -12.78 10.45
C SER A 340 4.10 -14.12 10.44
N ALA A 341 2.85 -14.11 10.91
CA ALA A 341 1.94 -15.24 10.77
C ALA A 341 0.54 -14.72 10.48
N GLY A 342 -0.18 -15.41 9.58
CA GLY A 342 -1.51 -14.98 9.15
C GLY A 342 -2.25 -16.04 8.36
N LEU A 343 -3.51 -15.74 8.06
CA LEU A 343 -4.26 -16.45 7.05
C LEU A 343 -3.61 -16.13 5.68
N GLY A 344 -3.31 -17.17 4.92
CA GLY A 344 -2.84 -17.04 3.55
C GLY A 344 -4.02 -16.99 2.58
N MET A 345 -4.04 -17.86 1.56
CA MET A 345 -5.17 -17.97 0.65
C MET A 345 -6.36 -18.60 1.37
N ASP A 346 -7.56 -18.07 1.12
CA ASP A 346 -8.84 -18.69 1.45
C ASP A 346 -9.72 -18.67 0.18
N THR A 347 -10.23 -19.81 -0.23
CA THR A 347 -11.00 -19.97 -1.46
C THR A 347 -12.45 -20.36 -1.18
N GLY A 348 -12.92 -20.18 0.06
CA GLY A 348 -14.25 -20.58 0.51
C GLY A 348 -14.39 -22.06 0.84
N GLU A 349 -13.56 -22.91 0.24
CA GLU A 349 -13.53 -24.36 0.49
C GLU A 349 -12.23 -24.80 1.19
N ASN A 350 -11.14 -24.14 0.87
CA ASN A 350 -9.80 -24.42 1.37
C ASN A 350 -9.11 -23.14 1.78
N ALA A 351 -8.31 -23.21 2.84
CA ALA A 351 -7.47 -22.09 3.25
C ALA A 351 -6.07 -22.57 3.64
N THR A 352 -5.15 -21.60 3.79
CA THR A 352 -3.82 -21.83 4.33
C THR A 352 -3.53 -20.90 5.50
N LEU A 353 -2.79 -21.38 6.49
CA LEU A 353 -2.14 -20.54 7.50
C LEU A 353 -0.65 -20.51 7.20
N GLU A 354 -0.07 -19.32 7.15
CA GLU A 354 1.33 -19.12 6.82
C GLU A 354 2.11 -18.51 7.98
N ILE A 355 3.35 -19.00 8.19
CA ILE A 355 4.36 -18.38 9.04
C ILE A 355 5.54 -18.04 8.13
N SER A 356 5.94 -16.77 8.07
CA SER A 356 7.05 -16.31 7.25
C SER A 356 8.12 -15.68 8.10
N ILE A 357 9.38 -16.10 7.91
CA ILE A 357 10.54 -15.65 8.66
C ILE A 357 11.58 -15.13 7.68
N SER A 358 11.93 -13.84 7.76
CA SER A 358 13.10 -13.31 7.08
C SER A 358 14.34 -13.69 7.87
N LEU A 359 15.31 -14.28 7.18
CA LEU A 359 16.50 -14.86 7.81
C LEU A 359 17.73 -13.99 7.61
N THR A 360 18.57 -13.94 8.65
CA THR A 360 19.96 -13.49 8.49
C THR A 360 20.77 -14.52 7.68
N PRO A 361 21.99 -14.21 7.20
CA PRO A 361 22.88 -15.22 6.60
C PRO A 361 23.12 -16.43 7.52
N GLU A 362 23.28 -16.19 8.84
CA GLU A 362 23.41 -17.26 9.83
C GLU A 362 22.11 -18.05 9.96
N GLY A 363 20.95 -17.38 10.00
CA GLY A 363 19.65 -18.04 10.05
C GLY A 363 19.40 -18.91 8.82
N LEU A 364 19.81 -18.46 7.62
CA LEU A 364 19.70 -19.27 6.41
C LEU A 364 20.57 -20.54 6.52
N SER A 365 21.79 -20.43 6.97
CA SER A 365 22.71 -21.59 7.13
C SER A 365 22.17 -22.61 8.15
N ARG A 366 21.30 -22.18 9.06
CA ARG A 366 20.72 -22.99 10.16
C ARG A 366 19.21 -23.15 10.06
N HIS A 367 18.62 -22.94 8.91
CA HIS A 367 17.16 -23.01 8.74
C HIS A 367 16.55 -24.37 9.13
N GLU A 368 17.31 -25.46 8.96
CA GLU A 368 16.90 -26.80 9.38
C GLU A 368 16.82 -26.95 10.92
N GLU A 369 17.62 -26.18 11.68
CA GLU A 369 17.54 -26.14 13.13
C GLU A 369 16.39 -25.22 13.63
N ILE A 370 15.98 -24.23 12.81
CA ILE A 370 14.87 -23.32 13.11
C ILE A 370 13.52 -24.03 12.97
N LEU A 371 13.36 -24.92 12.00
CA LEU A 371 12.11 -25.65 11.78
C LEU A 371 11.57 -26.35 13.03
N PRO A 372 12.35 -27.21 13.73
CA PRO A 372 11.91 -27.83 14.98
C PRO A 372 11.56 -26.81 16.07
N LEU A 373 12.24 -25.65 16.12
CA LEU A 373 11.94 -24.60 17.09
C LEU A 373 10.54 -23.99 16.87
N VAL A 374 10.13 -23.80 15.60
CA VAL A 374 8.76 -23.37 15.25
C VAL A 374 7.73 -24.38 15.78
N PHE A 375 7.91 -25.68 15.56
CA PHE A 375 7.00 -26.70 16.08
C PHE A 375 6.98 -26.78 17.60
N ASN A 376 8.10 -26.54 18.27
CA ASN A 376 8.15 -26.41 19.74
C ASN A 376 7.29 -25.24 20.23
N TYR A 377 7.29 -24.12 19.52
CA TYR A 377 6.46 -22.98 19.87
C TYR A 377 4.98 -23.26 19.62
N ILE A 378 4.62 -23.89 18.49
CA ILE A 378 3.26 -24.36 18.20
C ILE A 378 2.76 -25.28 19.31
N GLU A 379 3.58 -26.25 19.75
CA GLU A 379 3.20 -27.15 20.84
C GLU A 379 2.98 -26.39 22.17
N LYS A 380 3.79 -25.41 22.48
CA LYS A 380 3.60 -24.55 23.63
C LYS A 380 2.28 -23.75 23.56
N ILE A 381 1.93 -23.26 22.37
CA ILE A 381 0.63 -22.60 22.13
C ILE A 381 -0.51 -23.61 22.33
N ARG A 382 -0.40 -24.83 21.81
CA ARG A 382 -1.39 -25.90 21.96
C ARG A 382 -1.66 -26.21 23.42
N GLN A 383 -0.63 -26.27 24.24
CA GLN A 383 -0.74 -26.61 25.66
C GLN A 383 -1.28 -25.45 26.53
N LYS A 384 -0.92 -24.22 26.24
CA LYS A 384 -1.14 -23.07 27.14
C LYS A 384 -1.60 -21.78 26.45
N GLY A 385 -1.68 -21.77 25.11
CA GLY A 385 -1.99 -20.54 24.33
C GLY A 385 -3.46 -20.16 24.37
N ILE A 386 -4.36 -21.13 24.46
CA ILE A 386 -5.82 -20.88 24.43
C ILE A 386 -6.25 -20.38 25.81
N SER A 387 -6.67 -19.11 25.88
CA SER A 387 -7.02 -18.42 27.12
C SER A 387 -8.13 -17.41 26.88
N GLU A 388 -9.16 -17.44 27.73
CA GLU A 388 -10.25 -16.47 27.70
C GLU A 388 -9.74 -15.04 27.95
N GLN A 389 -8.75 -14.86 28.81
CA GLN A 389 -8.17 -13.56 29.07
C GLN A 389 -7.56 -12.93 27.79
N ARG A 390 -6.81 -13.70 26.98
CA ARG A 390 -6.28 -13.23 25.70
C ARG A 390 -7.38 -12.91 24.69
N PHE A 391 -8.41 -13.76 24.65
CA PHE A 391 -9.58 -13.48 23.83
C PHE A 391 -10.23 -12.14 24.22
N LEU A 392 -10.46 -11.88 25.51
CA LEU A 392 -11.05 -10.63 25.99
C LEU A 392 -10.19 -9.41 25.65
N GLU A 393 -8.86 -9.55 25.69
CA GLU A 393 -7.93 -8.50 25.26
C GLU A 393 -8.08 -8.21 23.76
N MET A 394 -8.08 -9.23 22.89
CA MET A 394 -8.30 -9.08 21.45
C MET A 394 -9.68 -8.46 21.15
N GLN A 395 -10.72 -8.91 21.82
CA GLN A 395 -12.08 -8.39 21.68
C GLN A 395 -12.15 -6.91 22.09
N ASN A 396 -11.51 -6.54 23.20
CA ASN A 396 -11.49 -5.15 23.67
C ASN A 396 -10.77 -4.23 22.69
N LEU A 397 -9.60 -4.65 22.19
CA LEU A 397 -8.84 -3.88 21.19
C LEU A 397 -9.65 -3.73 19.89
N ALA A 398 -10.25 -4.80 19.38
CA ALA A 398 -11.09 -4.74 18.19
C ALA A 398 -12.29 -3.79 18.37
N ARG A 399 -12.90 -3.78 19.57
CA ARG A 399 -14.01 -2.87 19.89
C ARG A 399 -13.58 -1.41 19.96
N ILE A 400 -12.41 -1.13 20.54
CA ILE A 400 -11.83 0.22 20.60
C ILE A 400 -11.52 0.71 19.19
N ASP A 401 -10.89 -0.12 18.38
CA ASP A 401 -10.51 0.22 17.01
C ASP A 401 -11.73 0.49 16.12
N PHE A 402 -12.77 -0.35 16.21
CA PHE A 402 -14.04 -0.09 15.52
C PHE A 402 -14.68 1.23 15.96
N ARG A 403 -14.73 1.50 17.30
CA ARG A 403 -15.33 2.72 17.83
C ARG A 403 -14.66 3.99 17.33
N PHE A 404 -13.33 4.00 17.29
CA PHE A 404 -12.53 5.18 16.92
C PHE A 404 -11.89 5.06 15.54
N ARG A 405 -12.55 4.27 14.67
CA ARG A 405 -12.14 4.15 13.29
C ARG A 405 -12.28 5.51 12.59
N GLU A 406 -11.21 5.98 11.99
CA GLU A 406 -11.22 7.15 11.12
C GLU A 406 -11.61 6.74 9.69
N GLN A 407 -12.27 7.62 8.97
CA GLN A 407 -12.72 7.37 7.60
C GLN A 407 -11.52 7.34 6.64
N GLY A 408 -11.57 6.42 5.68
CA GLY A 408 -10.64 6.43 4.55
C GLY A 408 -11.06 7.43 3.46
N SER A 409 -10.27 7.53 2.38
CA SER A 409 -10.71 8.29 1.23
C SER A 409 -11.96 7.67 0.60
N PRO A 410 -12.83 8.46 -0.07
CA PRO A 410 -14.01 7.95 -0.77
C PRO A 410 -13.71 6.74 -1.66
N LEU A 411 -12.59 6.76 -2.36
CA LEU A 411 -12.15 5.67 -3.23
C LEU A 411 -11.88 4.37 -2.47
N HIS A 412 -11.06 4.44 -1.42
CA HIS A 412 -10.71 3.24 -0.64
C HIS A 412 -11.93 2.66 0.11
N GLU A 413 -12.83 3.54 0.61
CA GLU A 413 -14.07 3.08 1.24
C GLU A 413 -15.00 2.41 0.21
N ALA A 414 -15.14 2.96 -1.00
CA ALA A 414 -15.93 2.34 -2.05
C ALA A 414 -15.35 0.97 -2.46
N MET A 415 -14.04 0.86 -2.66
CA MET A 415 -13.38 -0.41 -2.97
C MET A 415 -13.61 -1.46 -1.88
N ARG A 416 -13.36 -1.09 -0.63
CA ARG A 416 -13.54 -1.97 0.52
C ARG A 416 -14.99 -2.46 0.64
N LEU A 417 -15.96 -1.56 0.52
CA LEU A 417 -17.38 -1.88 0.65
C LEU A 417 -17.87 -2.75 -0.51
N ALA A 418 -17.45 -2.47 -1.74
CA ALA A 418 -17.82 -3.29 -2.89
C ALA A 418 -17.31 -4.73 -2.73
N SER A 419 -16.05 -4.91 -2.36
CA SER A 419 -15.48 -6.24 -2.12
C SER A 419 -16.19 -6.96 -0.97
N GLN A 420 -16.32 -6.31 0.19
CA GLN A 420 -16.93 -6.91 1.39
C GLN A 420 -18.42 -7.23 1.24
N LEU A 421 -19.14 -6.57 0.34
CA LEU A 421 -20.57 -6.83 0.12
C LEU A 421 -20.83 -8.20 -0.52
N MET A 422 -19.81 -8.83 -1.10
CA MET A 422 -19.90 -10.22 -1.55
C MET A 422 -19.73 -11.22 -0.40
N ASP A 423 -18.90 -10.89 0.59
CA ASP A 423 -18.45 -11.80 1.64
C ASP A 423 -19.31 -11.74 2.90
N TYR A 424 -19.91 -10.57 3.20
CA TYR A 424 -20.62 -10.35 4.46
C TYR A 424 -22.07 -9.94 4.26
N PRO A 425 -22.95 -10.34 5.18
CA PRO A 425 -24.33 -9.85 5.17
C PRO A 425 -24.37 -8.33 5.42
N PRO A 426 -25.37 -7.61 4.87
CA PRO A 426 -25.43 -6.15 4.93
C PRO A 426 -25.32 -5.56 6.33
N GLU A 427 -25.88 -6.23 7.35
CA GLU A 427 -25.83 -5.79 8.76
C GLU A 427 -24.40 -5.77 9.33
N ASP A 428 -23.51 -6.64 8.87
CA ASP A 428 -22.14 -6.74 9.35
C ASP A 428 -21.13 -6.01 8.46
N LEU A 429 -21.54 -5.52 7.30
CA LEU A 429 -20.67 -4.96 6.25
C LEU A 429 -19.64 -3.94 6.77
N LEU A 430 -20.04 -3.05 7.69
CA LEU A 430 -19.14 -2.02 8.22
C LEU A 430 -18.27 -2.50 9.38
N ARG A 431 -18.63 -3.61 10.04
CA ARG A 431 -17.97 -4.08 11.27
C ARG A 431 -17.28 -5.44 11.15
N ALA A 432 -17.54 -6.21 10.09
CA ALA A 432 -17.02 -7.57 9.94
C ALA A 432 -15.51 -7.72 10.22
N PRO A 433 -14.62 -6.80 9.77
CA PRO A 433 -13.20 -6.87 10.09
C PRO A 433 -12.89 -6.82 11.60
N TRP A 434 -13.74 -6.17 12.40
CA TRP A 434 -13.57 -5.98 13.85
C TRP A 434 -14.41 -6.91 14.72
N LEU A 435 -15.25 -7.78 14.12
CA LEU A 435 -16.03 -8.72 14.89
C LEU A 435 -15.14 -9.78 15.55
N VAL A 436 -15.23 -9.85 16.89
CA VAL A 436 -14.65 -10.89 17.74
C VAL A 436 -15.69 -11.19 18.82
N GLU A 437 -16.75 -11.94 18.45
CA GLU A 437 -17.98 -11.97 19.26
C GLU A 437 -17.89 -12.89 20.48
N ARG A 438 -17.33 -14.08 20.30
CA ARG A 438 -17.35 -15.10 21.37
C ARG A 438 -16.05 -15.89 21.46
N TYR A 439 -15.69 -16.28 22.66
CA TYR A 439 -14.61 -17.21 22.93
C TYR A 439 -14.93 -18.59 22.34
N ALA A 440 -14.12 -19.07 21.41
CA ALA A 440 -14.37 -20.32 20.67
C ALA A 440 -13.16 -21.29 20.77
N PRO A 441 -12.85 -21.81 21.98
CA PRO A 441 -11.62 -22.59 22.21
C PRO A 441 -11.54 -23.86 21.37
N GLU A 442 -12.67 -24.46 20.97
CA GLU A 442 -12.67 -25.65 20.13
C GLU A 442 -12.22 -25.32 18.69
N GLN A 443 -12.69 -24.20 18.15
CA GLN A 443 -12.26 -23.75 16.82
C GLN A 443 -10.76 -23.38 16.82
N TYR A 444 -10.24 -22.79 17.91
CA TYR A 444 -8.80 -22.50 18.04
C TYR A 444 -7.98 -23.79 18.08
N ARG A 445 -8.47 -24.84 18.80
CA ARG A 445 -7.83 -26.16 18.80
C ARG A 445 -7.88 -26.83 17.43
N GLU A 446 -8.98 -26.69 16.70
CA GLU A 446 -9.11 -27.21 15.35
C GLU A 446 -8.01 -26.66 14.43
N ILE A 447 -7.78 -25.34 14.42
CA ILE A 447 -6.68 -24.72 13.68
C ILE A 447 -5.32 -25.28 14.16
N LEU A 448 -5.05 -25.25 15.47
CA LEU A 448 -3.79 -25.76 16.03
C LEU A 448 -3.55 -27.24 15.68
N ASN A 449 -4.59 -28.07 15.60
CA ASN A 449 -4.47 -29.48 15.22
C ASN A 449 -4.08 -29.68 13.75
N ARG A 450 -4.20 -28.66 12.90
CA ARG A 450 -3.72 -28.67 11.52
C ARG A 450 -2.25 -28.23 11.41
N LEU A 451 -1.70 -27.56 12.42
CA LEU A 451 -0.33 -27.10 12.42
C LEU A 451 0.59 -28.22 12.95
N THR A 452 0.77 -29.28 12.17
CA THR A 452 1.58 -30.45 12.52
C THR A 452 2.73 -30.67 11.56
N PRO A 453 3.78 -31.41 11.98
CA PRO A 453 4.89 -31.75 11.10
C PRO A 453 4.49 -32.51 9.83
N GLU A 454 3.38 -33.28 9.87
CA GLU A 454 2.86 -34.04 8.73
C GLU A 454 2.11 -33.16 7.72
N ASN A 455 1.65 -31.98 8.14
CA ASN A 455 0.79 -31.10 7.34
C ASN A 455 1.50 -29.80 6.93
N VAL A 456 2.80 -29.81 6.77
CA VAL A 456 3.60 -28.59 6.45
C VAL A 456 4.22 -28.66 5.07
N LEU A 457 4.13 -27.54 4.35
CA LEU A 457 4.97 -27.23 3.21
C LEU A 457 5.90 -26.09 3.59
N ALA A 458 7.19 -26.40 3.74
CA ALA A 458 8.21 -25.40 4.07
C ALA A 458 8.86 -24.88 2.79
N PHE A 459 9.03 -23.56 2.68
CA PHE A 459 9.73 -22.92 1.57
C PHE A 459 10.97 -22.22 2.10
N VAL A 460 12.10 -22.44 1.43
CA VAL A 460 13.36 -21.71 1.65
C VAL A 460 13.66 -20.92 0.39
N LEU A 461 13.76 -19.59 0.51
CA LEU A 461 14.18 -18.71 -0.56
C LEU A 461 15.61 -18.22 -0.26
N SER A 462 16.51 -18.37 -1.22
CA SER A 462 17.93 -18.06 -1.05
C SER A 462 18.54 -17.53 -2.35
N PRO A 463 19.50 -16.56 -2.28
CA PRO A 463 20.17 -16.02 -3.47
C PRO A 463 21.11 -17.02 -4.16
N ASP A 464 21.62 -18.01 -3.44
CA ASP A 464 22.51 -19.06 -3.99
C ASP A 464 22.25 -20.37 -3.25
N PRO A 465 21.15 -21.06 -3.55
CA PRO A 465 20.75 -22.27 -2.84
C PRO A 465 21.54 -23.53 -3.23
N GLY A 466 22.45 -23.46 -4.21
CA GLY A 466 23.25 -24.60 -4.66
C GLY A 466 22.41 -25.76 -5.20
N LEU A 467 21.33 -25.47 -5.94
CA LEU A 467 20.38 -26.47 -6.41
C LEU A 467 21.01 -27.46 -7.42
N GLU A 468 20.86 -28.76 -7.16
CA GLU A 468 21.23 -29.80 -8.11
C GLU A 468 20.04 -30.19 -8.98
N ASN A 469 20.18 -30.12 -10.32
CA ASN A 469 19.12 -30.43 -11.28
C ASN A 469 17.75 -29.77 -10.97
N PRO A 470 17.68 -28.43 -10.83
CA PRO A 470 16.46 -27.77 -10.42
C PRO A 470 15.35 -27.86 -11.47
N ASN A 471 14.12 -27.93 -11.01
CA ASN A 471 12.97 -27.58 -11.83
C ASN A 471 12.99 -26.08 -12.10
N ARG A 472 12.29 -25.65 -13.16
CA ARG A 472 12.06 -24.23 -13.45
C ARG A 472 10.57 -23.97 -13.62
N THR A 473 10.12 -22.87 -13.10
CA THR A 473 8.73 -22.46 -13.32
C THR A 473 8.55 -21.95 -14.75
N ASN A 474 7.38 -22.20 -15.31
CA ASN A 474 6.98 -21.60 -16.57
C ASN A 474 6.98 -20.07 -16.42
N TRP A 475 7.30 -19.35 -17.48
CA TRP A 475 7.24 -17.89 -17.63
C TRP A 475 8.25 -17.09 -16.77
N TYR A 476 8.43 -17.44 -15.48
CA TYR A 476 9.35 -16.74 -14.58
C TYR A 476 10.73 -17.37 -14.47
N GLU A 477 10.92 -18.58 -15.01
CA GLU A 477 12.20 -19.31 -15.01
C GLU A 477 12.84 -19.45 -13.59
N ALA A 478 12.01 -19.41 -12.54
CA ALA A 478 12.48 -19.55 -11.17
C ALA A 478 12.95 -20.99 -10.92
N ALA A 479 14.21 -21.15 -10.53
CA ALA A 479 14.79 -22.45 -10.21
C ALA A 479 14.34 -22.90 -8.82
N TRP A 480 13.98 -24.20 -8.70
CA TRP A 480 13.54 -24.77 -7.43
C TRP A 480 13.74 -26.29 -7.37
N THR A 481 13.84 -26.79 -6.14
CA THR A 481 13.84 -28.22 -5.84
C THR A 481 12.83 -28.54 -4.74
N ARG A 482 12.42 -29.79 -4.64
CA ARG A 482 11.52 -30.28 -3.58
C ARG A 482 12.08 -31.59 -3.01
N GLU A 483 12.02 -31.69 -1.69
CA GLU A 483 12.39 -32.91 -0.96
C GLU A 483 11.36 -33.23 0.13
N ALA A 484 11.19 -34.50 0.46
CA ALA A 484 10.30 -34.88 1.57
C ALA A 484 10.96 -34.55 2.92
N LEU A 485 10.16 -34.09 3.87
CA LEU A 485 10.58 -33.86 5.25
C LEU A 485 10.27 -35.10 6.11
N ASP A 486 11.16 -35.42 7.05
CA ASP A 486 10.85 -36.40 8.10
C ASP A 486 10.10 -35.70 9.26
N PRO A 487 8.82 -36.00 9.51
CA PRO A 487 8.06 -35.38 10.61
C PRO A 487 8.71 -35.58 11.98
N LYS A 488 9.44 -36.67 12.18
CA LYS A 488 10.12 -36.95 13.46
C LYS A 488 11.28 -35.99 13.70
N ALA A 489 12.01 -35.61 12.67
CA ALA A 489 13.08 -34.63 12.76
C ALA A 489 12.57 -33.25 13.19
N LEU A 490 11.33 -32.89 12.80
CA LEU A 490 10.68 -31.63 13.12
C LEU A 490 10.16 -31.54 14.57
N THR A 491 10.09 -32.66 15.30
CA THR A 491 9.62 -32.66 16.70
C THR A 491 10.74 -32.65 17.74
N THR A 492 11.98 -32.89 17.31
CA THR A 492 13.15 -32.94 18.20
C THR A 492 13.88 -31.59 18.20
N PRO A 493 13.93 -30.84 19.33
CA PRO A 493 14.64 -29.57 19.38
C PRO A 493 16.13 -29.75 19.07
N GLN A 494 16.60 -29.09 18.03
CA GLN A 494 18.04 -29.00 17.72
C GLN A 494 18.72 -27.82 18.39
N LEU A 495 17.91 -26.85 18.88
CA LEU A 495 18.34 -25.68 19.64
C LEU A 495 17.67 -25.66 21.03
N PRO A 496 17.98 -26.60 21.91
CA PRO A 496 17.27 -26.76 23.19
C PRO A 496 17.41 -25.55 24.12
N GLU A 497 18.53 -24.83 24.07
CA GLU A 497 18.74 -23.59 24.80
C GLU A 497 17.84 -22.44 24.34
N LEU A 498 17.51 -22.36 23.06
CA LEU A 498 16.55 -21.39 22.51
C LEU A 498 15.11 -21.85 22.80
N ALA A 499 14.82 -23.14 22.67
CA ALA A 499 13.50 -23.69 22.98
C ALA A 499 13.10 -23.44 24.44
N ALA A 500 14.06 -23.48 25.37
CA ALA A 500 13.84 -23.19 26.77
C ALA A 500 13.49 -21.71 27.05
N GLN A 501 13.87 -20.77 26.17
CA GLN A 501 13.58 -19.35 26.27
C GLN A 501 12.20 -18.97 25.75
N LEU A 502 11.57 -19.84 24.95
CA LEU A 502 10.25 -19.57 24.39
C LEU A 502 9.21 -19.36 25.49
N GLN A 503 8.44 -18.32 25.38
CA GLN A 503 7.34 -17.96 26.27
C GLN A 503 6.14 -17.47 25.47
N LEU A 504 4.94 -17.63 26.03
CA LEU A 504 3.74 -17.04 25.46
C LEU A 504 3.62 -15.57 25.88
N PRO A 505 2.96 -14.73 25.06
CA PRO A 505 2.77 -13.31 25.37
C PRO A 505 2.12 -13.10 26.74
N SER A 506 2.61 -12.10 27.49
CA SER A 506 1.94 -11.60 28.69
C SER A 506 0.79 -10.68 28.32
N THR A 507 -0.03 -10.27 29.30
CA THR A 507 -1.06 -9.24 29.13
C THR A 507 -0.42 -7.94 28.61
N ASN A 508 -1.09 -7.29 27.64
CA ASN A 508 -0.60 -6.08 27.01
C ASN A 508 -0.80 -4.84 27.92
N PRO A 509 0.29 -4.20 28.42
CA PRO A 509 0.17 -3.04 29.30
C PRO A 509 -0.23 -1.75 28.59
N PHE A 510 -0.29 -1.76 27.27
CA PHE A 510 -0.63 -0.59 26.45
C PHE A 510 -2.10 -0.52 26.05
N VAL A 511 -2.92 -1.53 26.41
CA VAL A 511 -4.37 -1.44 26.18
C VAL A 511 -4.89 -0.13 26.78
N PRO A 512 -5.54 0.75 25.97
CA PRO A 512 -6.01 2.04 26.48
C PRO A 512 -7.10 1.86 27.54
N GLU A 513 -6.99 2.58 28.66
CA GLU A 513 -7.94 2.61 29.75
C GLU A 513 -8.70 3.93 29.81
N ASP A 514 -8.06 5.03 29.45
CA ASP A 514 -8.63 6.36 29.34
C ASP A 514 -8.81 6.73 27.86
N LEU A 515 -10.06 6.84 27.43
CA LEU A 515 -10.49 7.15 26.07
C LEU A 515 -11.27 8.47 26.02
N GLU A 516 -11.10 9.33 27.02
CA GLU A 516 -11.81 10.63 27.07
C GLU A 516 -11.16 11.67 26.15
N MET A 517 -12.01 12.53 25.58
CA MET A 517 -11.56 13.68 24.81
C MET A 517 -11.18 14.82 25.73
N VAL A 518 -9.97 15.40 25.52
CA VAL A 518 -9.57 16.60 26.27
C VAL A 518 -10.48 17.78 25.92
N PRO A 519 -10.92 18.57 26.95
CA PRO A 519 -11.83 19.68 26.71
C PRO A 519 -11.18 20.83 25.95
N GLY A 520 -11.95 21.45 25.07
CA GLY A 520 -11.59 22.65 24.34
C GLY A 520 -11.76 22.52 22.83
N PRO A 521 -11.80 23.62 22.07
CA PRO A 521 -12.03 23.62 20.65
C PRO A 521 -10.80 23.14 19.88
N THR A 522 -11.05 22.63 18.67
CA THR A 522 -10.00 22.42 17.66
C THR A 522 -9.31 23.73 17.32
N MET A 523 -8.01 23.72 17.23
CA MET A 523 -7.21 24.87 16.82
C MET A 523 -7.09 24.91 15.29
N ALA A 524 -7.17 26.11 14.71
CA ALA A 524 -7.11 26.27 13.25
C ALA A 524 -5.75 25.87 12.65
N LYS A 525 -4.66 26.06 13.40
CA LYS A 525 -3.29 25.72 13.02
C LYS A 525 -2.41 25.57 14.27
N PRO A 526 -1.24 24.92 14.15
CA PRO A 526 -0.28 24.87 15.24
C PRO A 526 0.19 26.25 15.71
N LEU A 527 0.38 26.37 17.03
CA LEU A 527 1.01 27.52 17.66
C LEU A 527 2.42 27.17 18.12
N LEU A 528 3.35 28.09 17.97
CA LEU A 528 4.66 28.02 18.57
C LEU A 528 4.54 28.42 20.04
N LEU A 529 4.66 27.44 20.96
CA LEU A 529 4.56 27.67 22.40
C LEU A 529 5.80 28.32 23.00
N GLY A 530 6.91 28.28 22.28
CA GLY A 530 8.17 28.85 22.72
C GLY A 530 9.35 27.97 22.32
N SER A 531 10.52 28.40 22.77
CA SER A 531 11.78 27.70 22.61
C SER A 531 12.36 27.47 24.02
N ALA A 532 12.20 26.27 24.53
CA ALA A 532 12.85 25.87 25.76
C ALA A 532 14.23 25.36 25.38
N GLN A 533 15.31 25.89 25.98
CA GLN A 533 16.69 25.56 25.65
C GLN A 533 17.02 25.54 24.14
N GLY A 534 16.32 26.43 23.34
CA GLY A 534 16.49 26.47 21.88
C GLY A 534 15.64 25.47 21.08
N MET A 535 14.80 24.66 21.71
CA MET A 535 13.87 23.78 21.00
C MET A 535 12.61 24.53 20.57
N GLU A 536 12.24 24.41 19.29
CA GLU A 536 10.95 24.88 18.80
C GLU A 536 9.86 23.89 19.19
N ILE A 537 8.82 24.36 19.91
CA ILE A 537 7.71 23.54 20.39
C ILE A 537 6.43 23.99 19.72
N TRP A 538 5.90 23.19 18.79
CA TRP A 538 4.65 23.41 18.09
C TRP A 538 3.53 22.59 18.71
N PHE A 539 2.37 23.18 18.90
CA PHE A 539 1.21 22.54 19.49
C PHE A 539 -0.08 22.87 18.75
N ALA A 540 -0.93 21.85 18.49
CA ALA A 540 -2.30 22.05 18.05
C ALA A 540 -3.22 20.98 18.65
N ARG A 541 -4.26 21.42 19.39
CA ARG A 541 -5.36 20.54 19.77
C ARG A 541 -6.26 20.31 18.56
N ASP A 542 -6.61 19.06 18.32
CA ASP A 542 -7.53 18.67 17.25
C ASP A 542 -8.55 17.64 17.75
N THR A 543 -9.82 17.99 17.63
CA THR A 543 -10.95 17.15 18.04
C THR A 543 -11.92 16.86 16.89
N ARG A 544 -11.50 17.14 15.65
CA ARG A 544 -12.37 17.00 14.46
C ARG A 544 -12.86 15.57 14.24
N PHE A 545 -12.04 14.60 14.55
CA PHE A 545 -12.34 13.18 14.29
C PHE A 545 -12.95 12.46 15.50
N ASP A 546 -13.20 13.16 16.61
CA ASP A 546 -13.72 12.60 17.87
C ASP A 546 -13.00 11.33 18.32
N THR A 547 -11.65 11.31 18.18
CA THR A 547 -10.78 10.19 18.52
C THR A 547 -9.79 10.58 19.60
N PRO A 548 -9.58 9.75 20.65
CA PRO A 548 -8.62 10.01 21.72
C PRO A 548 -7.20 9.68 21.25
N LYS A 549 -6.83 10.19 20.08
CA LYS A 549 -5.53 9.96 19.46
C LYS A 549 -4.71 11.24 19.41
N ALA A 550 -3.39 11.09 19.40
CA ALA A 550 -2.44 12.17 19.25
C ALA A 550 -1.22 11.72 18.44
N ASN A 551 -0.54 12.67 17.82
CA ASN A 551 0.73 12.49 17.13
C ASN A 551 1.77 13.44 17.70
N VAL A 552 2.96 12.93 17.95
CA VAL A 552 4.14 13.71 18.39
C VAL A 552 5.29 13.44 17.43
N PHE A 553 5.87 14.49 16.90
CA PHE A 553 7.07 14.45 16.06
C PHE A 553 8.19 15.19 16.77
N ILE A 554 9.38 14.61 16.76
CA ILE A 554 10.59 15.19 17.36
C ILE A 554 11.70 15.02 16.32
N SER A 555 12.20 16.12 15.77
CA SER A 555 13.37 16.10 14.89
C SER A 555 14.58 16.58 15.67
N LEU A 556 15.58 15.75 15.73
CA LEU A 556 16.92 16.05 16.25
C LEU A 556 17.84 16.28 15.05
N ARG A 557 17.88 17.53 14.60
CA ARG A 557 18.70 17.93 13.45
C ARG A 557 20.13 18.15 13.92
N THR A 558 21.10 17.54 13.24
CA THR A 558 22.54 17.65 13.59
C THR A 558 23.38 17.81 12.33
N PRO A 559 24.44 18.66 12.37
CA PRO A 559 25.38 18.76 11.25
C PRO A 559 26.08 17.44 10.94
N ALA A 560 26.24 16.58 11.94
CA ALA A 560 26.92 15.28 11.83
C ALA A 560 26.26 14.35 10.79
N ALA A 561 24.94 14.36 10.66
CA ALA A 561 24.20 13.38 9.84
C ALA A 561 24.52 13.45 8.34
N ARG A 562 24.87 14.63 7.81
CA ARG A 562 25.13 14.85 6.38
C ARG A 562 26.59 15.18 6.05
N ALA A 563 27.47 15.18 7.04
CA ALA A 563 28.87 15.62 6.86
C ALA A 563 29.65 14.79 5.83
N SER A 564 29.32 13.51 5.71
CA SER A 564 29.92 12.58 4.74
C SER A 564 29.01 11.36 4.52
N ALA A 565 29.26 10.58 3.46
CA ALA A 565 28.60 9.28 3.28
C ALA A 565 28.82 8.35 4.49
N ARG A 566 30.01 8.42 5.11
CA ARG A 566 30.34 7.66 6.31
C ARG A 566 29.47 8.06 7.52
N SER A 567 29.29 9.37 7.75
CA SER A 567 28.41 9.89 8.80
C SER A 567 26.95 9.52 8.56
N ASN A 568 26.50 9.55 7.30
CA ASN A 568 25.15 9.14 6.92
C ASN A 568 24.91 7.65 7.23
N VAL A 569 25.87 6.79 6.89
CA VAL A 569 25.84 5.36 7.21
C VAL A 569 25.83 5.13 8.73
N LEU A 570 26.67 5.85 9.49
CA LEU A 570 26.69 5.75 10.95
C LEU A 570 25.37 6.21 11.58
N THR A 571 24.73 7.25 11.03
CA THR A 571 23.39 7.70 11.45
C THR A 571 22.34 6.60 11.20
N GLN A 572 22.37 5.94 10.05
CA GLN A 572 21.48 4.82 9.73
C GLN A 572 21.69 3.66 10.72
N LEU A 573 22.93 3.22 10.92
CA LEU A 573 23.24 2.11 11.83
C LEU A 573 22.88 2.41 13.30
N LEU A 574 22.99 3.67 13.72
CA LEU A 574 22.53 4.12 15.03
C LEU A 574 21.01 3.96 15.17
N VAL A 575 20.25 4.43 14.17
CA VAL A 575 18.79 4.32 14.13
C VAL A 575 18.35 2.86 14.08
N ASP A 576 18.99 2.03 13.27
CA ASP A 576 18.69 0.60 13.17
C ASP A 576 18.91 -0.10 14.52
N SER A 577 19.98 0.27 15.25
CA SER A 577 20.24 -0.24 16.60
C SER A 577 19.17 0.20 17.61
N ILE A 578 18.74 1.46 17.57
CA ILE A 578 17.66 1.98 18.42
C ILE A 578 16.36 1.21 18.16
N ASN A 579 15.96 1.05 16.91
CA ASN A 579 14.76 0.32 16.53
C ASN A 579 14.83 -1.15 16.95
N ALA A 580 15.99 -1.80 16.78
CA ALA A 580 16.17 -3.19 17.19
C ALA A 580 16.01 -3.37 18.72
N ASN A 581 16.44 -2.39 19.53
CA ASN A 581 16.29 -2.42 20.98
C ASN A 581 14.85 -2.19 21.44
N LEU A 582 14.10 -1.38 20.71
CA LEU A 582 12.72 -1.04 21.04
C LEU A 582 11.72 -2.13 20.65
N ASN A 583 11.98 -2.86 19.58
CA ASN A 583 11.01 -3.70 18.87
C ASN A 583 10.21 -4.63 19.81
N ALA A 584 10.87 -5.54 20.54
CA ALA A 584 10.16 -6.53 21.35
C ALA A 584 9.28 -5.89 22.45
N TRP A 585 9.71 -4.78 23.03
CA TRP A 585 8.93 -4.10 24.06
C TRP A 585 7.82 -3.23 23.48
N ALA A 586 8.11 -2.49 22.41
CA ALA A 586 7.16 -1.57 21.79
C ALA A 586 6.10 -2.27 20.92
N TYR A 587 6.32 -3.53 20.55
CA TYR A 587 5.34 -4.33 19.80
C TYR A 587 3.97 -4.36 20.48
N SER A 588 3.94 -4.48 21.82
CA SER A 588 2.68 -4.43 22.58
C SER A 588 1.96 -3.09 22.42
N ALA A 589 2.69 -1.98 22.25
CA ALA A 589 2.09 -0.67 21.99
C ALA A 589 1.42 -0.64 20.60
N SER A 590 2.09 -1.13 19.56
CA SER A 590 1.51 -1.24 18.21
C SER A 590 0.24 -2.09 18.18
N LEU A 591 0.21 -3.22 18.86
CA LEU A 591 -1.00 -4.04 19.01
C LEU A 591 -2.16 -3.29 19.69
N ALA A 592 -1.85 -2.30 20.52
CA ALA A 592 -2.84 -1.46 21.20
C ALA A 592 -3.14 -0.13 20.47
N GLY A 593 -2.73 0.00 19.21
CA GLY A 593 -3.00 1.19 18.38
C GLY A 593 -2.16 2.42 18.76
N LEU A 594 -0.96 2.21 19.29
CA LEU A 594 0.01 3.26 19.62
C LEU A 594 1.35 2.95 18.94
N ASP A 595 1.58 3.54 17.78
CA ASP A 595 2.73 3.31 16.93
C ASP A 595 3.87 4.29 17.15
N TYR A 596 5.09 3.86 16.79
CA TYR A 596 6.25 4.72 16.75
C TYR A 596 7.09 4.45 15.50
N SER A 597 7.91 5.43 15.14
CA SER A 597 8.99 5.26 14.18
C SER A 597 10.16 6.15 14.54
N VAL A 598 11.39 5.60 14.47
CA VAL A 598 12.62 6.36 14.49
C VAL A 598 13.29 6.19 13.14
N TYR A 599 13.53 7.27 12.42
CA TYR A 599 14.09 7.21 11.09
C TYR A 599 15.11 8.32 10.83
N PRO A 600 16.16 8.04 10.04
CA PRO A 600 17.15 9.03 9.66
C PRO A 600 16.66 9.88 8.49
N HIS A 601 17.15 11.10 8.41
CA HIS A 601 16.99 11.99 7.25
C HIS A 601 18.25 12.84 7.05
N LEU A 602 18.28 13.63 5.98
CA LEU A 602 19.48 14.40 5.59
C LEU A 602 20.03 15.32 6.71
N ARG A 603 19.19 15.74 7.64
CA ARG A 603 19.58 16.67 8.71
C ARG A 603 19.67 16.03 10.10
N GLY A 604 19.44 14.73 10.25
CA GLY A 604 19.46 14.07 11.55
C GLY A 604 18.53 12.88 11.65
N ILE A 605 17.84 12.78 12.76
CA ILE A 605 16.83 11.73 12.99
C ILE A 605 15.49 12.36 13.38
N THR A 606 14.40 11.69 13.04
CA THR A 606 13.07 12.02 13.53
C THR A 606 12.49 10.85 14.32
N VAL A 607 11.92 11.15 15.48
CA VAL A 607 11.08 10.27 16.27
C VAL A 607 9.63 10.69 16.05
N ARG A 608 8.78 9.74 15.67
CA ARG A 608 7.33 9.92 15.62
C ARG A 608 6.67 8.92 16.55
N VAL A 609 5.70 9.38 17.33
CA VAL A 609 4.81 8.52 18.12
C VAL A 609 3.37 8.96 17.84
N GLY A 610 2.47 8.02 17.55
CA GLY A 610 1.09 8.34 17.22
C GLY A 610 0.13 7.24 17.59
N GLY A 611 -1.12 7.59 17.89
CA GLY A 611 -2.20 6.67 18.25
C GLY A 611 -2.91 7.10 19.53
N TYR A 612 -3.49 6.15 20.28
CA TYR A 612 -4.23 6.44 21.51
C TYR A 612 -3.34 7.12 22.55
N ASN A 613 -3.75 8.31 23.01
CA ASN A 613 -2.90 9.19 23.82
C ASN A 613 -2.68 8.73 25.27
N ASP A 614 -3.50 7.82 25.83
CA ASP A 614 -3.45 7.37 27.22
C ASP A 614 -2.05 6.86 27.62
N LYS A 615 -1.45 5.96 26.81
CA LYS A 615 -0.14 5.36 27.11
C LYS A 615 1.03 6.01 26.33
N LEU A 616 0.79 7.12 25.60
CA LEU A 616 1.77 7.79 24.76
C LEU A 616 3.03 8.19 25.54
N HIS A 617 2.87 8.77 26.72
CA HIS A 617 4.00 9.16 27.55
C HIS A 617 4.90 7.99 27.97
N THR A 618 4.30 6.83 28.24
CA THR A 618 5.05 5.61 28.60
C THR A 618 5.93 5.15 27.44
N LEU A 619 5.37 5.11 26.22
CA LEU A 619 6.12 4.75 25.02
C LEU A 619 7.21 5.78 24.72
N MET A 620 6.86 7.07 24.74
CA MET A 620 7.81 8.17 24.47
C MET A 620 9.02 8.13 25.41
N ASN A 621 8.80 7.97 26.70
CA ASN A 621 9.89 7.90 27.68
C ASN A 621 10.90 6.78 27.36
N ARG A 622 10.42 5.61 26.95
CA ARG A 622 11.30 4.48 26.59
C ARG A 622 12.09 4.78 25.33
N ILE A 623 11.45 5.40 24.34
CA ILE A 623 12.09 5.79 23.08
C ILE A 623 13.19 6.84 23.36
N LEU A 624 12.88 7.89 24.13
CA LEU A 624 13.85 8.95 24.44
C LEU A 624 15.06 8.41 25.21
N LEU A 625 14.87 7.45 26.11
CA LEU A 625 15.98 6.76 26.80
C LEU A 625 16.88 6.00 25.81
N GLN A 626 16.30 5.30 24.82
CA GLN A 626 17.07 4.59 23.79
C GLN A 626 17.76 5.55 22.81
N VAL A 627 17.17 6.71 22.51
CA VAL A 627 17.81 7.75 21.68
C VAL A 627 18.99 8.39 22.42
N ALA A 628 18.81 8.69 23.72
CA ALA A 628 19.83 9.32 24.54
C ALA A 628 21.01 8.40 24.90
N SER A 629 20.74 7.12 25.08
CA SER A 629 21.72 6.11 25.49
C SER A 629 21.37 4.75 24.90
N PRO A 630 21.63 4.54 23.61
CA PRO A 630 21.31 3.28 22.94
C PRO A 630 22.20 2.13 23.44
N GLU A 631 21.60 0.95 23.61
CA GLU A 631 22.34 -0.27 23.91
C GLU A 631 23.01 -0.78 22.62
N LEU A 632 24.27 -0.44 22.42
CA LEU A 632 25.05 -0.86 21.24
C LEU A 632 25.85 -2.13 21.56
N THR A 633 25.69 -3.16 20.76
CA THR A 633 26.48 -4.40 20.86
C THR A 633 27.11 -4.72 19.51
N ARG A 634 28.30 -5.37 19.55
CA ARG A 634 28.99 -5.76 18.31
C ARG A 634 28.12 -6.67 17.42
N GLN A 635 27.44 -7.65 18.02
CA GLN A 635 26.55 -8.55 17.27
C GLN A 635 25.45 -7.79 16.50
N ARG A 636 24.76 -6.85 17.18
CA ARG A 636 23.70 -6.04 16.54
C ARG A 636 24.28 -5.12 15.45
N PHE A 637 25.44 -4.53 15.71
CA PHE A 637 26.13 -3.73 14.70
C PHE A 637 26.46 -4.55 13.45
N ASP A 638 27.05 -5.76 13.63
CA ASP A 638 27.44 -6.58 12.49
C ASP A 638 26.22 -7.01 11.66
N ILE A 639 25.10 -7.35 12.30
CA ILE A 639 23.83 -7.66 11.62
C ILE A 639 23.30 -6.42 10.88
N ALA A 640 23.16 -5.28 11.55
CA ALA A 640 22.64 -4.05 10.93
C ALA A 640 23.52 -3.59 9.77
N ARG A 641 24.85 -3.67 9.92
CA ARG A 641 25.80 -3.34 8.86
C ARG A 641 25.65 -4.29 7.67
N GLN A 642 25.51 -5.59 7.89
CA GLN A 642 25.32 -6.54 6.81
C GLN A 642 24.01 -6.29 6.07
N ASN A 643 22.92 -6.08 6.79
CA ASN A 643 21.61 -5.76 6.20
C ASN A 643 21.66 -4.48 5.36
N LEU A 644 22.37 -3.45 5.84
CA LEU A 644 22.57 -2.22 5.09
C LEU A 644 23.37 -2.48 3.80
N ILE A 645 24.44 -3.27 3.86
CA ILE A 645 25.24 -3.65 2.70
C ILE A 645 24.37 -4.42 1.69
N ASP A 646 23.62 -5.43 2.14
CA ASP A 646 22.75 -6.25 1.29
C ASP A 646 21.66 -5.38 0.63
N GLY A 647 21.03 -4.49 1.40
CA GLY A 647 20.04 -3.54 0.91
C GLY A 647 20.63 -2.59 -0.17
N LEU A 648 21.83 -2.05 0.05
CA LEU A 648 22.51 -1.20 -0.92
C LEU A 648 22.93 -1.97 -2.17
N GLN A 649 23.39 -3.23 -2.04
CA GLN A 649 23.70 -4.08 -3.18
C GLN A 649 22.46 -4.45 -3.99
N ASN A 650 21.32 -4.71 -3.32
CA ASN A 650 20.07 -5.00 -3.98
C ASN A 650 19.56 -3.81 -4.81
N LYS A 651 19.83 -2.56 -4.38
CA LYS A 651 19.51 -1.36 -5.17
C LYS A 651 20.23 -1.31 -6.52
N ALA A 652 21.45 -1.82 -6.62
CA ALA A 652 22.14 -1.93 -7.90
C ALA A 652 21.49 -2.91 -8.88
N LYS A 653 20.56 -3.77 -8.39
CA LYS A 653 19.74 -4.69 -9.18
C LYS A 653 18.33 -4.17 -9.42
N ASP A 654 18.00 -2.96 -8.99
CA ASP A 654 16.71 -2.31 -9.26
C ASP A 654 16.56 -1.98 -10.74
N ARG A 655 15.31 -1.74 -11.16
CA ARG A 655 15.03 -1.43 -12.57
C ARG A 655 15.82 -0.19 -13.05
N PRO A 656 16.22 -0.16 -14.32
CA PRO A 656 16.98 0.95 -14.89
C PRO A 656 16.43 2.35 -14.61
N VAL A 657 15.09 2.52 -14.68
CA VAL A 657 14.44 3.81 -14.38
C VAL A 657 14.51 4.22 -12.91
N GLU A 658 14.58 3.27 -11.99
CA GLU A 658 14.77 3.54 -10.56
C GLU A 658 16.18 4.05 -10.31
N GLN A 659 17.19 3.44 -10.96
CA GLN A 659 18.58 3.84 -10.86
C GLN A 659 18.82 5.22 -11.50
N THR A 660 18.22 5.52 -12.68
CA THR A 660 18.31 6.84 -13.30
C THR A 660 17.64 7.93 -12.45
N SER A 661 16.51 7.62 -11.83
CA SER A 661 15.80 8.55 -10.92
C SER A 661 16.59 8.79 -9.62
N GLU A 662 17.20 7.74 -9.05
CA GLU A 662 18.07 7.87 -7.88
C GLU A 662 19.28 8.77 -8.18
N PHE A 663 19.88 8.61 -9.35
CA PHE A 663 20.98 9.48 -9.77
C PHE A 663 20.58 10.96 -9.81
N VAL A 664 19.40 11.28 -10.36
CA VAL A 664 18.86 12.65 -10.36
C VAL A 664 18.79 13.21 -8.94
N GLN A 665 18.21 12.46 -7.99
CA GLN A 665 18.05 12.90 -6.60
C GLN A 665 19.40 13.09 -5.91
N THR A 666 20.28 12.11 -5.98
CA THR A 666 21.55 12.11 -5.26
C THR A 666 22.56 13.11 -5.83
N SER A 667 22.45 13.46 -7.12
CA SER A 667 23.30 14.46 -7.74
C SER A 667 22.86 15.90 -7.49
N LEU A 668 21.55 16.13 -7.31
CA LEU A 668 20.99 17.49 -7.23
C LEU A 668 20.65 17.93 -5.80
N ILE A 669 20.37 17.02 -4.87
CA ILE A 669 20.07 17.40 -3.48
C ILE A 669 21.37 17.53 -2.68
N GLU A 670 21.59 18.69 -2.08
CA GLU A 670 22.75 18.94 -1.21
C GLU A 670 22.76 17.99 0.00
N GLY A 671 23.90 17.30 0.21
CA GLY A 671 24.08 16.35 1.31
C GLY A 671 23.45 14.96 1.08
N ALA A 672 22.87 14.71 -0.11
CA ALA A 672 22.52 13.36 -0.54
C ALA A 672 23.80 12.61 -1.03
N TRP A 673 23.83 11.30 -0.74
CA TRP A 673 24.96 10.44 -1.09
C TRP A 673 24.49 9.29 -1.96
N SER A 674 25.26 8.94 -2.99
CA SER A 674 24.92 7.84 -3.90
C SER A 674 24.92 6.49 -3.17
N THR A 675 24.22 5.51 -3.73
CA THR A 675 24.25 4.13 -3.24
C THR A 675 25.66 3.58 -3.19
N ASP A 676 26.52 3.87 -4.18
CA ASP A 676 27.93 3.43 -4.20
C ASP A 676 28.78 4.08 -3.09
N ASP A 677 28.58 5.37 -2.80
CA ASP A 677 29.29 6.05 -1.71
C ASP A 677 28.90 5.46 -0.35
N LYS A 678 27.60 5.20 -0.16
CA LYS A 678 27.09 4.56 1.07
C LYS A 678 27.57 3.13 1.20
N LEU A 679 27.60 2.36 0.09
CA LEU A 679 28.07 0.97 0.10
C LEU A 679 29.57 0.89 0.46
N ARG A 680 30.40 1.77 -0.12
CA ARG A 680 31.82 1.87 0.28
C ARG A 680 31.96 2.19 1.76
N ALA A 681 31.25 3.17 2.24
CA ALA A 681 31.27 3.56 3.65
C ALA A 681 30.78 2.43 4.57
N ALA A 682 29.68 1.75 4.23
CA ALA A 682 29.12 0.65 5.01
C ALA A 682 30.08 -0.54 5.16
N ARG A 683 30.89 -0.82 4.13
CA ARG A 683 31.92 -1.87 4.18
C ARG A 683 33.10 -1.53 5.10
N GLU A 684 33.36 -0.25 5.32
CA GLU A 684 34.56 0.23 6.04
C GLU A 684 34.27 0.64 7.48
N VAL A 685 33.04 1.05 7.83
CA VAL A 685 32.69 1.48 9.19
C VAL A 685 32.89 0.37 10.22
N THR A 686 33.35 0.74 11.41
CA THR A 686 33.62 -0.16 12.52
C THR A 686 32.67 0.07 13.68
N PHE A 687 32.56 -0.90 14.58
CA PHE A 687 31.76 -0.79 15.79
C PHE A 687 32.27 0.32 16.73
N GLU A 688 33.60 0.50 16.83
CA GLU A 688 34.24 1.54 17.65
C GLU A 688 33.90 2.95 17.13
N GLU A 689 33.76 3.09 15.80
CA GLU A 689 33.30 4.36 15.20
C GLU A 689 31.83 4.61 15.49
N LEU A 690 30.96 3.58 15.46
CA LEU A 690 29.56 3.74 15.85
C LEU A 690 29.43 4.16 17.32
N LEU A 691 30.23 3.59 18.22
CA LEU A 691 30.26 4.00 19.63
C LEU A 691 30.64 5.48 19.77
N SER A 692 31.73 5.88 19.15
CA SER A 692 32.21 7.28 19.19
C SER A 692 31.22 8.24 18.51
N PHE A 693 30.58 7.80 17.42
CA PHE A 693 29.56 8.58 16.72
C PHE A 693 28.32 8.76 17.59
N SER A 694 27.84 7.72 18.26
CA SER A 694 26.65 7.77 19.12
C SER A 694 26.81 8.76 20.28
N GLU A 695 28.01 8.89 20.85
CA GLU A 695 28.33 9.86 21.90
C GLU A 695 28.38 11.32 21.39
N ALA A 696 28.76 11.50 20.13
CA ALA A 696 28.98 12.82 19.54
C ALA A 696 27.80 13.31 18.67
N ALA A 697 26.95 12.40 18.18
CA ALA A 697 25.94 12.69 17.15
C ALA A 697 25.01 13.85 17.51
N PHE A 698 24.65 13.97 18.78
CA PHE A 698 23.77 15.02 19.30
C PHE A 698 24.47 16.05 20.17
N SER A 699 25.79 16.17 20.09
CA SER A 699 26.55 17.24 20.79
C SER A 699 26.17 18.63 20.32
N GLN A 700 25.84 18.76 19.01
CA GLN A 700 25.29 19.94 18.38
C GLN A 700 23.95 19.58 17.71
N VAL A 701 22.86 20.23 18.13
CA VAL A 701 21.51 19.85 17.69
C VAL A 701 20.61 21.07 17.53
N ASP A 702 19.74 21.02 16.52
CA ASP A 702 18.62 21.92 16.27
C ASP A 702 17.31 21.14 16.50
N PRO A 703 16.76 21.14 17.72
CA PRO A 703 15.62 20.30 18.06
C PRO A 703 14.30 20.98 17.73
N VAL A 704 13.40 20.26 17.07
CA VAL A 704 12.04 20.73 16.76
C VAL A 704 11.04 19.65 17.17
N MET A 705 10.01 20.06 17.89
CA MET A 705 8.91 19.18 18.31
C MET A 705 7.57 19.70 17.82
N MET A 706 6.68 18.80 17.43
CA MET A 706 5.25 19.09 17.22
C MET A 706 4.41 18.06 18.00
N ALA A 707 3.43 18.54 18.76
CA ALA A 707 2.39 17.74 19.42
C ALA A 707 1.02 18.15 18.86
N HIS A 708 0.28 17.19 18.30
CA HIS A 708 -0.99 17.43 17.61
C HIS A 708 -2.03 16.37 17.98
N GLY A 709 -3.29 16.75 18.15
CA GLY A 709 -4.42 15.87 18.41
C GLY A 709 -5.04 16.04 19.80
N ASN A 710 -5.49 14.93 20.42
CA ASN A 710 -6.14 14.90 21.72
C ASN A 710 -5.14 15.11 22.86
N LEU A 711 -4.56 16.30 22.96
CA LEU A 711 -3.58 16.70 23.96
C LEU A 711 -3.88 18.10 24.54
N THR A 712 -3.42 18.33 25.77
CA THR A 712 -3.38 19.68 26.35
C THR A 712 -2.04 20.34 26.05
N GLU A 713 -2.00 21.69 26.10
CA GLU A 713 -0.75 22.45 26.06
C GLU A 713 0.23 22.01 27.16
N ALA A 714 -0.28 21.76 28.36
CA ALA A 714 0.53 21.28 29.48
C ALA A 714 1.16 19.91 29.19
N SER A 715 0.43 19.00 28.51
CA SER A 715 0.97 17.70 28.07
C SER A 715 2.10 17.89 27.06
N ALA A 716 1.92 18.79 26.10
CA ALA A 716 2.96 19.09 25.10
C ALA A 716 4.23 19.67 25.74
N LEU A 717 4.09 20.62 26.67
CA LEU A 717 5.20 21.17 27.42
C LEU A 717 5.90 20.13 28.30
N ASN A 718 5.15 19.21 28.90
CA ASN A 718 5.73 18.10 29.69
C ASN A 718 6.57 17.18 28.81
N LEU A 719 6.09 16.84 27.61
CA LEU A 719 6.88 16.08 26.63
C LEU A 719 8.18 16.82 26.24
N ALA A 720 8.10 18.13 26.00
CA ALA A 720 9.27 18.96 25.74
C ALA A 720 10.30 18.90 26.87
N TRP A 721 9.87 19.02 28.12
CA TRP A 721 10.78 18.88 29.28
C TRP A 721 11.42 17.49 29.36
N GLN A 722 10.72 16.43 28.99
CA GLN A 722 11.30 15.08 28.92
C GLN A 722 12.40 14.99 27.85
N ILE A 723 12.18 15.57 26.65
CA ILE A 723 13.18 15.63 25.60
C ILE A 723 14.43 16.38 26.10
N GLU A 724 14.26 17.54 26.73
CA GLU A 724 15.36 18.31 27.32
C GLU A 724 16.11 17.50 28.38
N ALA A 725 15.39 16.85 29.30
CA ALA A 725 15.99 16.11 30.41
C ALA A 725 16.75 14.86 29.94
N PHE A 726 16.27 14.15 28.92
CA PHE A 726 16.88 12.90 28.47
C PHE A 726 17.89 13.11 27.34
N VAL A 727 17.58 13.96 26.35
CA VAL A 727 18.34 14.04 25.10
C VAL A 727 19.21 15.31 25.03
N LEU A 728 18.71 16.46 25.50
CA LEU A 728 19.37 17.76 25.28
C LEU A 728 20.25 18.23 26.44
N ARG A 729 20.45 17.41 27.47
CA ARG A 729 21.12 17.82 28.72
C ARG A 729 22.54 18.35 28.54
N ASN A 730 23.29 17.81 27.57
CA ASN A 730 24.71 18.14 27.31
C ASN A 730 24.92 18.54 25.84
N THR A 731 23.91 19.14 25.22
CA THR A 731 23.97 19.52 23.81
C THR A 731 24.13 21.02 23.66
N GLU A 732 24.81 21.45 22.59
CA GLU A 732 24.86 22.82 22.10
C GLU A 732 23.74 23.02 21.08
N ASN A 733 22.89 24.02 21.29
CA ASN A 733 21.90 24.38 20.26
C ASN A 733 22.61 25.01 19.05
N THR A 734 22.47 24.37 17.91
CA THR A 734 23.12 24.79 16.65
C THR A 734 22.13 24.63 15.50
N ARG A 735 21.74 25.77 14.89
CA ARG A 735 20.82 25.74 13.76
C ARG A 735 21.36 24.92 12.60
N VAL A 736 20.57 24.02 12.07
CA VAL A 736 20.89 23.19 10.91
C VAL A 736 20.05 23.61 9.72
N GLU A 737 20.69 24.30 8.78
CA GLU A 737 20.03 24.77 7.58
C GLU A 737 19.46 23.62 6.74
N ARG A 738 18.39 23.92 6.01
CA ARG A 738 17.73 22.98 5.13
C ARG A 738 18.61 22.68 3.90
N SER A 739 18.60 21.42 3.44
CA SER A 739 19.23 21.06 2.16
C SER A 739 18.56 21.80 1.02
N GLN A 740 19.33 22.15 0.01
CA GLN A 740 18.86 22.83 -1.19
C GLN A 740 19.05 21.94 -2.41
N VAL A 741 18.30 22.22 -3.47
CA VAL A 741 18.49 21.57 -4.78
C VAL A 741 19.43 22.42 -5.61
N ARG A 742 20.36 21.81 -6.32
CA ARG A 742 21.34 22.47 -7.19
C ARG A 742 20.66 22.91 -8.48
N GLN A 743 21.00 24.11 -8.95
CA GLN A 743 20.47 24.65 -10.19
C GLN A 743 21.25 24.10 -11.40
N LEU A 744 20.54 23.48 -12.32
CA LEU A 744 21.11 23.00 -13.56
C LEU A 744 21.53 24.17 -14.49
N PRO A 745 22.58 23.99 -15.33
CA PRO A 745 22.95 24.99 -16.30
C PRO A 745 21.88 25.20 -17.38
N GLU A 746 21.87 26.37 -18.03
CA GLU A 746 20.94 26.71 -19.14
C GLU A 746 21.21 25.87 -20.40
N ARG A 747 21.26 24.55 -20.27
CA ARG A 747 21.45 23.58 -21.36
C ARG A 747 21.16 22.19 -20.84
N GLU A 748 20.92 21.26 -21.77
CA GLU A 748 20.85 19.83 -21.42
C GLU A 748 22.21 19.30 -20.94
N THR A 749 22.16 18.56 -19.84
CA THR A 749 23.31 17.74 -19.36
C THR A 749 22.92 16.26 -19.53
N GLU A 750 23.71 15.51 -20.29
CA GLU A 750 23.52 14.08 -20.49
C GLU A 750 24.47 13.27 -19.60
N VAL A 751 23.91 12.28 -18.90
CA VAL A 751 24.65 11.34 -18.06
C VAL A 751 24.32 9.91 -18.46
N SER A 752 25.35 9.07 -18.56
CA SER A 752 25.23 7.65 -18.85
C SER A 752 25.56 6.83 -17.60
N LEU A 753 24.64 5.95 -17.22
CA LEU A 753 24.84 4.97 -16.16
C LEU A 753 25.19 3.60 -16.75
N THR A 754 26.04 2.88 -16.05
CA THR A 754 26.29 1.46 -16.31
C THR A 754 25.45 0.65 -15.31
N VAL A 755 24.49 -0.12 -15.82
CA VAL A 755 23.59 -0.96 -15.01
C VAL A 755 23.65 -2.41 -15.51
N ASP A 756 23.50 -3.36 -14.59
CA ASP A 756 23.42 -4.79 -14.93
C ASP A 756 21.95 -5.17 -15.25
N HIS A 757 21.44 -4.62 -16.33
CA HIS A 757 20.09 -4.88 -16.81
C HIS A 757 20.04 -4.74 -18.34
N PRO A 758 19.35 -5.62 -19.07
CA PRO A 758 19.27 -5.56 -20.53
C PRO A 758 18.44 -4.38 -21.07
N ASP A 759 17.48 -3.88 -20.28
CA ASP A 759 16.60 -2.80 -20.72
C ASP A 759 17.29 -1.45 -20.70
N THR A 760 16.84 -0.56 -21.56
CA THR A 760 17.20 0.83 -21.55
C THR A 760 16.34 1.62 -20.57
N GLY A 761 16.95 2.27 -19.59
CA GLY A 761 16.33 3.28 -18.73
C GLY A 761 16.61 4.69 -19.24
N TYR A 762 15.60 5.54 -19.22
CA TYR A 762 15.66 6.93 -19.65
C TYR A 762 14.87 7.80 -18.68
N THR A 763 15.52 8.82 -18.11
CA THR A 763 14.88 9.87 -17.31
C THR A 763 15.36 11.24 -17.81
N LEU A 764 14.43 12.04 -18.31
CA LEU A 764 14.65 13.44 -18.65
C LEU A 764 14.00 14.31 -17.59
N TYR A 765 14.81 14.88 -16.71
CA TYR A 765 14.42 15.81 -15.65
C TYR A 765 14.61 17.24 -16.14
N MET A 766 13.53 18.03 -16.12
CA MET A 766 13.48 19.41 -16.60
C MET A 766 13.13 20.34 -15.45
N GLN A 767 14.09 21.12 -14.98
CA GLN A 767 14.02 21.90 -13.74
C GLN A 767 13.42 23.29 -14.00
N GLY A 768 12.68 23.82 -13.02
CA GLY A 768 12.21 25.20 -13.01
C GLY A 768 13.28 26.18 -12.49
N ASP A 769 13.07 27.45 -12.79
CA ASP A 769 14.04 28.55 -12.53
C ASP A 769 14.19 28.87 -11.04
N ASN A 770 13.14 28.65 -10.22
CA ASN A 770 13.09 29.03 -8.81
C ASN A 770 12.00 28.27 -8.04
N THR A 771 11.91 28.47 -6.72
CA THR A 771 10.98 27.76 -5.82
C THR A 771 9.67 28.50 -5.56
N SER A 772 9.32 29.55 -6.34
CA SER A 772 8.07 30.32 -6.15
C SER A 772 6.82 29.46 -6.38
N PHE A 773 5.71 29.85 -5.78
CA PHE A 773 4.43 29.19 -6.01
C PHE A 773 3.99 29.32 -7.49
N GLU A 774 4.30 30.42 -8.14
CA GLU A 774 4.00 30.68 -9.54
C GLU A 774 4.75 29.70 -10.45
N GLU A 775 6.03 29.43 -10.17
CA GLU A 775 6.83 28.46 -10.93
C GLU A 775 6.32 27.05 -10.70
N ARG A 776 6.13 26.66 -9.45
CA ARG A 776 5.58 25.36 -9.05
C ARG A 776 4.21 25.08 -9.70
N ALA A 777 3.33 26.09 -9.71
CA ALA A 777 2.01 26.00 -10.33
C ALA A 777 2.07 25.72 -11.84
N ARG A 778 3.02 26.35 -12.57
CA ARG A 778 3.21 26.10 -14.01
C ARG A 778 3.63 24.67 -14.28
N PHE A 779 4.56 24.13 -13.53
CA PHE A 779 5.04 22.75 -13.69
C PHE A 779 3.97 21.72 -13.28
N GLN A 780 3.22 21.97 -12.21
CA GLN A 780 2.10 21.11 -11.81
C GLN A 780 1.02 21.05 -12.90
N LEU A 781 0.62 22.21 -13.44
CA LEU A 781 -0.39 22.27 -14.49
C LEU A 781 0.11 21.68 -15.80
N LEU A 782 1.37 21.93 -16.19
CA LEU A 782 1.97 21.34 -17.37
C LEU A 782 1.99 19.81 -17.28
N ALA A 783 2.41 19.26 -16.13
CA ALA A 783 2.42 17.83 -15.89
C ALA A 783 1.02 17.22 -15.96
N GLN A 784 0.00 17.89 -15.41
CA GLN A 784 -1.39 17.46 -15.50
C GLN A 784 -1.85 17.32 -16.96
N ILE A 785 -1.53 18.30 -17.81
CA ILE A 785 -1.99 18.32 -19.22
C ILE A 785 -1.21 17.32 -20.07
N ILE A 786 0.09 17.15 -19.84
CA ILE A 786 0.96 16.34 -20.72
C ILE A 786 0.97 14.85 -20.39
N SER A 787 0.64 14.46 -19.16
CA SER A 787 0.86 13.09 -18.68
C SER A 787 0.11 12.02 -19.49
N SER A 788 -1.17 12.24 -19.82
CA SER A 788 -1.95 11.28 -20.59
C SER A 788 -1.54 11.24 -22.06
N PRO A 789 -1.38 12.37 -22.78
CA PRO A 789 -0.87 12.38 -24.14
C PRO A 789 0.50 11.72 -24.28
N PHE A 790 1.42 11.94 -23.32
CA PHE A 790 2.74 11.33 -23.34
C PHE A 790 2.65 9.80 -23.22
N TYR A 791 1.87 9.31 -22.27
CA TYR A 791 1.63 7.88 -22.09
C TYR A 791 1.02 7.24 -23.34
N GLU A 792 -0.04 7.84 -23.89
CA GLU A 792 -0.73 7.33 -25.09
C GLU A 792 0.21 7.27 -26.28
N GLU A 793 0.97 8.32 -26.55
CA GLU A 793 1.85 8.36 -27.71
C GLU A 793 3.05 7.43 -27.58
N ILE A 794 3.78 7.48 -26.46
CA ILE A 794 5.04 6.74 -26.32
C ILE A 794 4.79 5.25 -26.00
N ARG A 795 3.83 4.92 -25.11
CA ARG A 795 3.56 3.53 -24.74
C ARG A 795 2.62 2.86 -25.74
N THR A 796 1.51 3.52 -26.06
CA THR A 796 0.40 2.87 -26.77
C THR A 796 0.58 2.96 -28.29
N THR A 797 0.85 4.15 -28.83
CA THR A 797 0.93 4.37 -30.29
C THR A 797 2.27 3.89 -30.84
N ARG A 798 3.37 4.36 -30.25
CA ARG A 798 4.74 4.03 -30.73
C ARG A 798 5.31 2.75 -30.12
N GLN A 799 4.75 2.26 -29.03
CA GLN A 799 5.20 1.04 -28.33
C GLN A 799 6.70 1.06 -27.99
N ILE A 800 7.22 2.23 -27.60
CA ILE A 800 8.65 2.46 -27.32
C ILE A 800 9.08 1.77 -26.02
N GLY A 801 8.21 1.74 -25.01
CA GLY A 801 8.54 1.16 -23.70
C GLY A 801 7.32 0.72 -22.92
N TYR A 802 7.52 -0.06 -21.88
CA TYR A 802 6.46 -0.57 -21.02
C TYR A 802 6.30 0.22 -19.71
N ILE A 803 7.36 0.86 -19.21
CA ILE A 803 7.25 1.88 -18.17
C ILE A 803 7.37 3.23 -18.88
N VAL A 804 6.30 3.98 -18.92
CA VAL A 804 6.23 5.29 -19.58
C VAL A 804 5.34 6.21 -18.76
N TYR A 805 5.89 7.32 -18.29
CA TYR A 805 5.09 8.36 -17.65
C TYR A 805 5.74 9.73 -17.71
N ALA A 806 4.89 10.76 -17.69
CA ALA A 806 5.28 12.14 -17.45
C ALA A 806 4.69 12.57 -16.10
N THR A 807 5.51 13.12 -15.21
CA THR A 807 5.13 13.43 -13.83
C THR A 807 5.74 14.73 -13.35
N PRO A 808 5.05 15.48 -12.46
CA PRO A 808 5.72 16.54 -11.73
C PRO A 808 6.79 15.90 -10.82
N TYR A 809 8.00 16.44 -10.84
CA TYR A 809 9.13 15.91 -10.08
C TYR A 809 9.73 16.99 -9.17
N GLU A 810 8.93 17.40 -8.18
CA GLU A 810 9.35 18.46 -7.25
C GLU A 810 10.29 17.91 -6.18
N MET A 811 11.46 18.56 -6.00
CA MET A 811 12.42 18.26 -4.94
C MET A 811 12.63 19.51 -4.07
N LEU A 812 12.32 19.42 -2.79
CA LEU A 812 12.50 20.52 -1.81
C LEU A 812 11.99 21.88 -2.34
N GLU A 813 10.73 21.89 -2.81
CA GLU A 813 10.03 23.01 -3.46
C GLU A 813 10.61 23.47 -4.81
N THR A 814 11.69 22.88 -5.30
CA THR A 814 12.17 23.11 -6.67
C THR A 814 11.30 22.33 -7.64
N PRO A 815 10.50 22.99 -8.48
CA PRO A 815 9.62 22.32 -9.42
C PRO A 815 10.40 21.73 -10.58
N ALA A 816 9.88 20.62 -11.10
CA ALA A 816 10.37 20.02 -12.33
C ALA A 816 9.30 19.17 -12.99
N LEU A 817 9.48 18.87 -14.26
CA LEU A 817 8.77 17.84 -15.01
C LEU A 817 9.76 16.74 -15.37
N ALA A 818 9.37 15.49 -15.20
CA ALA A 818 10.18 14.36 -15.64
C ALA A 818 9.44 13.52 -16.70
N PHE A 819 10.15 13.15 -17.75
CA PHE A 819 9.76 12.08 -18.67
C PHE A 819 10.58 10.84 -18.36
N VAL A 820 9.91 9.73 -18.12
CA VAL A 820 10.52 8.46 -17.71
C VAL A 820 10.08 7.36 -18.66
N VAL A 821 11.05 6.62 -19.20
CA VAL A 821 10.81 5.51 -20.13
C VAL A 821 11.74 4.36 -19.81
N GLN A 822 11.20 3.12 -19.74
CA GLN A 822 11.99 1.90 -19.76
C GLN A 822 11.56 1.03 -20.94
N SER A 823 12.54 0.56 -21.68
CA SER A 823 12.32 -0.21 -22.92
C SER A 823 13.16 -1.47 -22.95
N PRO A 824 12.59 -2.62 -23.30
CA PRO A 824 13.32 -3.85 -23.52
C PRO A 824 13.98 -3.92 -24.91
N SER A 825 13.60 -3.03 -25.83
CA SER A 825 13.99 -3.10 -27.24
C SER A 825 14.53 -1.80 -27.84
N ALA A 826 14.01 -0.63 -27.40
CA ALA A 826 14.44 0.65 -27.93
C ALA A 826 15.74 1.13 -27.26
N SER A 827 16.67 1.62 -28.09
CA SER A 827 17.87 2.27 -27.61
C SER A 827 17.57 3.65 -26.98
N GLN A 828 18.46 4.16 -26.18
CA GLN A 828 18.34 5.51 -25.60
C GLN A 828 18.17 6.61 -26.67
N THR A 829 18.74 6.43 -27.86
CA THR A 829 18.61 7.37 -28.97
C THR A 829 17.21 7.32 -29.59
N GLU A 830 16.64 6.14 -29.77
CA GLU A 830 15.27 5.96 -30.27
C GLU A 830 14.23 6.51 -29.28
N ILE A 831 14.44 6.29 -27.99
CA ILE A 831 13.59 6.86 -26.94
C ILE A 831 13.64 8.39 -27.00
N ASP A 832 14.84 8.98 -27.06
CA ASP A 832 15.02 10.43 -27.10
C ASP A 832 14.39 11.05 -28.36
N GLN A 833 14.54 10.40 -29.52
CA GLN A 833 13.88 10.83 -30.76
C GLN A 833 12.36 10.78 -30.66
N ALA A 834 11.81 9.74 -30.05
CA ALA A 834 10.37 9.61 -29.83
C ALA A 834 9.84 10.69 -28.87
N VAL A 835 10.56 10.96 -27.79
CA VAL A 835 10.25 12.03 -26.83
C VAL A 835 10.31 13.41 -27.49
N ALA A 836 11.34 13.66 -28.31
CA ALA A 836 11.47 14.93 -29.03
C ALA A 836 10.36 15.12 -30.08
N ALA A 837 10.01 14.07 -30.84
CA ALA A 837 8.93 14.11 -31.80
C ALA A 837 7.58 14.37 -31.10
N PHE A 838 7.26 13.62 -30.03
CA PHE A 838 6.09 13.87 -29.21
C PHE A 838 6.04 15.33 -28.74
N SER A 839 7.14 15.84 -28.18
CA SER A 839 7.21 17.20 -27.64
C SER A 839 6.91 18.25 -28.71
N ALA A 840 7.44 18.08 -29.94
CA ALA A 840 7.20 18.98 -31.07
C ALA A 840 5.74 18.94 -31.55
N GLU A 841 5.11 17.76 -31.58
CA GLU A 841 3.70 17.59 -31.94
C GLU A 841 2.76 18.16 -30.86
N PHE A 842 3.08 17.90 -29.59
CA PHE A 842 2.30 18.35 -28.45
C PHE A 842 2.30 19.87 -28.30
N ALA A 843 3.34 20.57 -28.77
CA ALA A 843 3.38 22.03 -28.80
C ALA A 843 2.15 22.64 -29.51
N ASN A 844 1.72 22.04 -30.61
CA ASN A 844 0.52 22.50 -31.33
C ASN A 844 -0.77 22.22 -30.54
N THR A 845 -0.84 21.07 -29.89
CA THR A 845 -1.98 20.70 -29.03
C THR A 845 -2.10 21.67 -27.86
N LEU A 846 -0.99 21.98 -27.19
CA LEU A 846 -0.96 22.93 -26.09
C LEU A 846 -1.31 24.35 -26.53
N ALA A 847 -0.80 24.79 -27.69
CA ALA A 847 -1.13 26.12 -28.26
C ALA A 847 -2.61 26.24 -28.68
N GLY A 848 -3.24 25.15 -29.05
CA GLY A 848 -4.65 25.09 -29.41
C GLY A 848 -5.61 24.92 -28.23
N LEU A 849 -5.11 24.92 -26.99
CA LEU A 849 -5.93 24.71 -25.80
C LEU A 849 -6.91 25.87 -25.61
N THR A 850 -8.19 25.56 -25.48
CA THR A 850 -9.21 26.60 -25.19
C THR A 850 -9.17 27.03 -23.74
N ASP A 851 -9.64 28.25 -23.46
CA ASP A 851 -9.73 28.75 -22.08
C ASP A 851 -10.61 27.85 -21.19
N GLU A 852 -11.67 27.28 -21.74
CA GLU A 852 -12.54 26.34 -21.04
C GLU A 852 -11.77 25.08 -20.63
N ARG A 853 -11.03 24.48 -21.55
CA ARG A 853 -10.20 23.29 -21.28
C ARG A 853 -9.08 23.60 -20.30
N LEU A 854 -8.38 24.73 -20.45
CA LEU A 854 -7.35 25.18 -19.52
C LEU A 854 -7.91 25.35 -18.11
N ASN A 855 -9.10 25.94 -17.97
CA ASN A 855 -9.74 26.10 -16.66
C ASN A 855 -10.15 24.75 -16.06
N GLN A 856 -10.59 23.80 -16.86
CA GLN A 856 -10.88 22.44 -16.42
C GLN A 856 -9.64 21.77 -15.83
N GLU A 857 -8.51 21.81 -16.54
CA GLU A 857 -7.25 21.23 -16.06
C GLU A 857 -6.73 21.94 -14.78
N LYS A 858 -6.91 23.28 -14.67
CA LYS A 858 -6.62 24.01 -13.43
C LYS A 858 -7.47 23.51 -12.27
N GLN A 859 -8.79 23.35 -12.48
CA GLN A 859 -9.68 22.84 -11.43
C GLN A 859 -9.29 21.43 -11.00
N ALA A 860 -8.86 20.56 -11.92
CA ALA A 860 -8.36 19.23 -11.60
C ALA A 860 -7.14 19.28 -10.65
N VAL A 861 -6.16 20.16 -10.94
CA VAL A 861 -4.98 20.36 -10.06
C VAL A 861 -5.38 20.96 -8.71
N ILE A 862 -6.25 22.01 -8.71
CA ILE A 862 -6.70 22.68 -7.48
C ILE A 862 -7.45 21.71 -6.56
N SER A 863 -8.35 20.89 -7.10
CA SER A 863 -9.09 19.90 -6.32
C SER A 863 -8.15 18.89 -5.66
N LYS A 864 -7.12 18.44 -6.37
CA LYS A 864 -6.11 17.53 -5.82
C LYS A 864 -5.26 18.19 -4.73
N LEU A 865 -4.87 19.46 -4.90
CA LEU A 865 -4.09 20.20 -3.90
C LEU A 865 -4.89 20.48 -2.62
N LEU A 866 -6.19 20.74 -2.75
CA LEU A 866 -7.08 21.12 -1.65
C LEU A 866 -7.92 19.95 -1.12
N GLU A 867 -7.63 18.72 -1.54
CA GLU A 867 -8.31 17.52 -1.03
C GLU A 867 -8.27 17.48 0.49
N GLN A 868 -9.41 17.17 1.09
CA GLN A 868 -9.55 17.20 2.55
C GLN A 868 -8.78 16.07 3.23
N ASP A 869 -8.09 16.43 4.31
CA ASP A 869 -7.50 15.44 5.21
C ASP A 869 -8.63 14.73 5.98
N ARG A 870 -8.66 13.42 5.95
CA ARG A 870 -9.69 12.56 6.52
C ARG A 870 -9.31 11.90 7.82
N GLN A 871 -8.03 11.97 8.18
CA GLN A 871 -7.45 11.34 9.36
C GLN A 871 -6.54 12.31 10.09
N LEU A 872 -6.47 12.16 11.41
CA LEU A 872 -5.58 12.95 12.26
C LEU A 872 -4.12 12.86 11.79
N GLY A 873 -3.69 11.67 11.34
CA GLY A 873 -2.34 11.43 10.84
C GLY A 873 -1.98 12.23 9.60
N GLU A 874 -2.94 12.44 8.69
CA GLU A 874 -2.75 13.22 7.46
C GLU A 874 -2.51 14.70 7.77
N ILE A 875 -3.35 15.26 8.66
CA ILE A 875 -3.19 16.65 9.12
C ILE A 875 -1.87 16.83 9.87
N SER A 876 -1.54 15.89 10.77
CA SER A 876 -0.27 15.92 11.50
C SER A 876 0.92 15.93 10.54
N SER A 877 0.88 15.08 9.52
CA SER A 877 1.95 14.98 8.51
C SER A 877 2.03 16.25 7.66
N ARG A 878 0.90 16.88 7.34
CA ARG A 878 0.84 18.15 6.62
C ARG A 878 1.44 19.28 7.47
N TYR A 879 1.04 19.42 8.73
CA TYR A 879 1.61 20.41 9.63
C TYR A 879 3.10 20.21 9.85
N TRP A 880 3.53 18.96 10.00
CA TRP A 880 4.96 18.65 10.13
C TRP A 880 5.78 19.07 8.91
N ARG A 881 5.26 18.84 7.68
CA ARG A 881 5.91 19.33 6.45
C ARG A 881 6.01 20.85 6.39
N GLU A 882 4.97 21.56 6.82
CA GLU A 882 4.98 23.04 6.88
C GLU A 882 6.05 23.55 7.87
N ILE A 883 6.12 22.94 9.07
CA ILE A 883 7.17 23.27 10.08
C ILE A 883 8.57 22.96 9.51
N ASP A 884 8.73 21.83 8.85
CA ASP A 884 10.01 21.44 8.25
C ASP A 884 10.46 22.38 7.13
N ARG A 885 9.53 23.00 6.41
CA ARG A 885 9.75 24.04 5.41
C ARG A 885 10.03 25.42 6.01
N GLY A 886 9.69 25.64 7.28
CA GLY A 886 9.67 26.96 7.90
C GLY A 886 8.45 27.81 7.46
N ALA A 887 7.38 27.15 7.00
CA ALA A 887 6.17 27.83 6.53
C ALA A 887 5.15 28.00 7.68
N GLU A 888 5.42 28.94 8.58
CA GLU A 888 4.65 29.21 9.80
C GLU A 888 3.18 29.62 9.57
N ARG A 889 2.80 29.95 8.35
CA ARG A 889 1.42 30.28 7.99
C ARG A 889 0.55 29.04 7.82
N PHE A 890 1.14 27.86 7.51
CA PHE A 890 0.44 26.60 7.25
C PHE A 890 -0.56 26.68 6.09
N ASP A 891 -0.27 27.51 5.07
CA ASP A 891 -1.14 27.80 3.92
C ASP A 891 -0.48 27.51 2.56
N SER A 892 0.56 26.66 2.53
CA SER A 892 1.33 26.42 1.29
C SER A 892 0.49 25.80 0.17
N ARG A 893 -0.43 24.90 0.50
CA ARG A 893 -1.30 24.26 -0.50
C ARG A 893 -2.34 25.24 -1.06
N GLU A 894 -2.90 26.10 -0.23
CA GLU A 894 -3.86 27.14 -0.62
C GLU A 894 -3.18 28.20 -1.51
N ARG A 895 -1.95 28.61 -1.18
CA ARG A 895 -1.16 29.54 -2.00
C ARG A 895 -0.78 28.91 -3.34
N LEU A 896 -0.42 27.63 -3.35
CA LEU A 896 -0.14 26.93 -4.60
C LEU A 896 -1.38 26.79 -5.48
N ALA A 897 -2.54 26.48 -4.89
CA ALA A 897 -3.81 26.40 -5.60
C ALA A 897 -4.21 27.78 -6.20
N GLU A 898 -4.01 28.87 -5.47
CA GLU A 898 -4.26 30.22 -6.00
C GLU A 898 -3.28 30.57 -7.13
N ALA A 899 -2.02 30.16 -7.01
CA ALA A 899 -1.05 30.32 -8.09
C ALA A 899 -1.45 29.54 -9.35
N VAL A 900 -1.93 28.29 -9.22
CA VAL A 900 -2.45 27.48 -10.35
C VAL A 900 -3.61 28.18 -11.05
N LYS A 901 -4.55 28.74 -10.28
CA LYS A 901 -5.69 29.49 -10.82
C LYS A 901 -5.25 30.65 -11.71
N ASN A 902 -4.14 31.29 -11.37
CA ASN A 902 -3.60 32.47 -12.05
C ASN A 902 -2.67 32.17 -13.25
N VAL A 903 -2.32 30.90 -13.51
CA VAL A 903 -1.51 30.52 -14.67
C VAL A 903 -2.23 30.89 -15.98
N SER A 904 -1.56 31.60 -16.87
CA SER A 904 -2.09 31.89 -18.22
C SER A 904 -1.58 30.88 -19.25
N LEU A 905 -2.32 30.68 -20.35
CA LEU A 905 -1.84 29.84 -21.45
C LEU A 905 -0.50 30.32 -21.98
N LYS A 906 -0.29 31.66 -22.07
CA LYS A 906 0.98 32.25 -22.51
C LYS A 906 2.14 31.81 -21.62
N THR A 907 2.02 31.96 -20.30
CA THR A 907 3.09 31.58 -19.37
C THR A 907 3.34 30.06 -19.40
N LEU A 908 2.30 29.26 -19.59
CA LEU A 908 2.42 27.80 -19.74
C LEU A 908 3.18 27.41 -21.02
N LEU A 909 2.88 28.06 -22.15
CA LEU A 909 3.58 27.89 -23.41
C LEU A 909 5.05 28.31 -23.30
N ASP A 910 5.35 29.42 -22.64
CA ASP A 910 6.72 29.88 -22.39
C ASP A 910 7.51 28.87 -21.54
N THR A 911 6.89 28.31 -20.47
CA THR A 911 7.50 27.25 -19.65
C THR A 911 7.73 25.98 -20.46
N PHE A 912 6.73 25.53 -21.24
CA PHE A 912 6.86 24.35 -22.10
C PHE A 912 7.97 24.52 -23.15
N ARG A 913 8.06 25.67 -23.79
CA ARG A 913 9.11 25.96 -24.78
C ARG A 913 10.48 25.84 -24.16
N LYS A 914 10.74 26.51 -23.03
CA LYS A 914 12.03 26.51 -22.34
C LYS A 914 12.40 25.11 -21.82
N ALA A 915 11.52 24.53 -21.00
CA ALA A 915 11.83 23.29 -20.29
C ALA A 915 11.80 22.06 -21.20
N VAL A 916 10.80 21.96 -22.11
CA VAL A 916 10.56 20.73 -22.89
C VAL A 916 11.17 20.78 -24.29
N LEU A 917 10.97 21.88 -25.04
CA LEU A 917 11.47 21.98 -26.41
C LEU A 917 12.95 22.38 -26.48
N GLU A 918 13.36 23.39 -25.70
CA GLU A 918 14.73 23.89 -25.68
C GLU A 918 15.60 23.14 -24.66
N ARG A 919 14.95 22.36 -23.73
CA ARG A 919 15.60 21.57 -22.68
C ARG A 919 16.59 22.40 -21.84
N GLU A 920 16.26 23.67 -21.64
CA GLU A 920 17.01 24.49 -20.70
C GLU A 920 16.91 23.90 -19.30
N GLN A 921 18.01 23.95 -18.53
CA GLN A 921 18.10 23.41 -17.18
C GLN A 921 17.60 21.96 -17.07
N SER A 922 18.04 21.10 -17.98
CA SER A 922 17.64 19.68 -17.98
C SER A 922 18.78 18.72 -17.72
N LEU A 923 18.46 17.61 -17.08
CA LEU A 923 19.34 16.48 -16.82
C LEU A 923 18.72 15.22 -17.44
N ARG A 924 19.38 14.71 -18.48
CA ARG A 924 19.00 13.46 -19.12
C ARG A 924 19.90 12.34 -18.61
N VAL A 925 19.33 11.41 -17.87
CA VAL A 925 20.05 10.25 -17.34
C VAL A 925 19.57 9.01 -18.08
N VAL A 926 20.50 8.29 -18.68
CA VAL A 926 20.23 7.12 -19.50
C VAL A 926 21.11 5.94 -19.09
N THR A 927 20.66 4.73 -19.36
CA THR A 927 21.50 3.53 -19.24
C THR A 927 22.09 3.18 -20.61
N GLY A 928 23.40 2.95 -20.66
CA GLY A 928 24.09 2.52 -21.91
C GLY A 928 24.17 3.61 -22.97
N GLY A 929 24.77 4.73 -22.74
CA GLY A 929 24.93 5.82 -23.70
C GLY A 929 26.37 6.32 -23.81
N ASN A 930 26.57 7.37 -24.62
CA ASN A 930 27.86 8.05 -24.80
C ASN A 930 28.01 9.33 -23.97
N GLY A 931 27.06 9.59 -23.04
CA GLY A 931 27.07 10.73 -22.13
C GLY A 931 28.24 10.73 -21.13
N LEU A 932 28.28 11.75 -20.29
CA LEU A 932 29.25 11.77 -19.18
C LEU A 932 29.01 10.55 -18.27
N GLN A 933 30.06 9.82 -17.93
CA GLN A 933 29.95 8.74 -16.95
C GLN A 933 29.55 9.33 -15.58
N ALA A 934 28.79 8.58 -14.83
CA ALA A 934 28.16 9.01 -13.57
C ALA A 934 29.14 9.72 -12.61
N ASP A 935 30.30 9.14 -12.35
CA ASP A 935 31.30 9.72 -11.44
C ASP A 935 31.81 11.10 -11.88
N ARG A 936 32.00 11.28 -13.19
CA ARG A 936 32.45 12.57 -13.75
C ARG A 936 31.33 13.60 -13.76
N ALA A 937 30.10 13.15 -13.97
CA ALA A 937 28.94 14.02 -13.94
C ALA A 937 28.66 14.49 -12.50
N LEU A 938 28.72 13.58 -11.54
CA LEU A 938 28.49 13.86 -10.13
C LEU A 938 29.45 14.94 -9.62
N GLY A 939 30.74 14.82 -9.91
CA GLY A 939 31.75 15.84 -9.55
C GLY A 939 31.46 17.24 -10.09
N LYS A 940 30.82 17.35 -11.29
CA LYS A 940 30.42 18.65 -11.87
C LYS A 940 29.08 19.16 -11.30
N LEU A 941 28.10 18.27 -11.09
CA LEU A 941 26.79 18.63 -10.60
C LEU A 941 26.83 19.08 -9.14
N THR A 942 27.72 18.47 -8.33
CA THR A 942 27.86 18.84 -6.90
C THR A 942 28.51 20.22 -6.69
N GLU A 943 29.11 20.82 -7.69
CA GLU A 943 29.67 22.18 -7.63
C GLU A 943 28.66 23.28 -8.04
N LEU A 944 27.48 22.91 -8.53
CA LEU A 944 26.46 23.87 -8.97
C LEU A 944 25.88 24.67 -7.79
N PRO A 945 25.48 25.94 -8.02
CA PRO A 945 24.83 26.75 -7.00
C PRO A 945 23.41 26.19 -6.67
N PRO A 946 22.83 26.55 -5.53
CA PRO A 946 21.46 26.21 -5.24
C PRO A 946 20.46 26.95 -6.15
N VAL A 947 19.29 26.35 -6.34
CA VAL A 947 18.15 26.99 -7.02
C VAL A 947 17.73 28.21 -6.21
N PRO A 948 17.52 29.38 -6.85
CA PRO A 948 17.06 30.58 -6.17
C PRO A 948 15.73 30.41 -5.44
N ALA A 949 15.59 30.98 -4.26
CA ALA A 949 14.28 31.17 -3.65
C ALA A 949 13.45 32.13 -4.50
N GLY A 950 12.15 31.81 -4.66
CA GLY A 950 11.20 32.66 -5.42
C GLY A 950 10.54 33.72 -4.57
#